data_2d17c0a24d300bc26bad56564ce5ca4a
#
_entry.id   2d17c0a24d300bc26bad56564ce5ca4a
#
_cell.length_a   1.000
_cell.length_b   1.000
_cell.length_c   1.000
_cell.angle_alpha   90.00
_cell.angle_beta   90.00
_cell.angle_gamma   90.00
#
_symmetry.space_group_name_H-M   'P 1'
#
loop_
_entity.id
_entity.type
_entity.pdbx_description
1 polymer ?
#
loop_
_entity_poly.entity_id
_entity_poly.type
_entity_poly.pdbx_seq_one_letter_code
_entity_poly.pdbx_strand_id
1 'polypeptide(L)'
;MTHWEPQAEGLNQIITLLKQSQSTDNQIQRNVQLKLEELNHYPDFNNYLIYVLTKLTTQDEPTRSLSGLILKNNIRIHASTLQPEIVEYIKRECLMALGDPSPLIRATVGILITTIANKGGILNWPELLPTLCEMLDSQEYSICEGAFGALQKICEDSAELLDSNELHRPLNIMIPKFLQFFRHTSPKIRSHAIACINQFIIHRTQALMVHIDTFIENLFHLSSDEDHEVRKNVCRGLVMLLDVRMDRLMPHMNSIIEYMLVRTQDSDDTALEACEFWLSLAEHPVCKEVLGPHLHKLAPVLIKGMKYSEIDIIILKGDVEEDEFIPDRDEDIKPRFHKSRTHTLKTDAAQGSGDGGDIGDSDDDDDDGLVDDSNLSDWNLRKCSAAALDILASVFKDEILPILLPILKETLFHDQWVVKESGILALGAIAEGCMSGMIPHLPELIPFLIGCLSDKKALVRSITCWTLSRYAHWVVSQPHDQYLKPLMEELLKRILDANKRVQEAACSAFATLEEEACTELVPYLGFILKTLVFAFSKYQHKNLLILYDAIGTLADSVGHHLNKPEYISLLMPPLIQKWNMLKDEDKDLFPLLECLSSVATALQSGFLPYCEPVYRRCISLIQQTLNQDLVATTSPGQYESPDKDFMIVALDLLSGLAEGLDMHIESLVISSNIMQLLFQCMQDSMPEVRQSSFALLGDLTKACFQHVHPYISDFLPILGSNLNPEYISVCNNATWAIGEISIKLGADTKPYIPLVLGPLIDIIKNQNTPKTLLENTAITIGRLGFVCPMEVAPSLQQFVRQCSSLRNIRDNEEKDSAFRGMCQMITFNPAGVVPDFIFFCDAAASWSNPKSDLHEMLKNILHGFKTQVGDDNWRQFYDQFPPQLAERLSTMYDI
;
A
#
# COMPACT_ATOMS: atom_id res chain seq x y z
N MET A 1 45.22 20.14 24.66
CA MET A 1 43.84 20.33 24.19
C MET A 1 43.39 21.70 24.63
N THR A 2 43.28 22.66 23.71
CA THR A 2 42.78 24.02 24.00
C THR A 2 41.35 23.92 24.46
N HIS A 3 41.11 24.31 25.70
CA HIS A 3 39.76 24.38 26.29
C HIS A 3 39.02 25.47 25.54
N TRP A 4 37.97 25.10 24.73
CA TRP A 4 37.13 26.09 24.09
C TRP A 4 36.27 26.81 25.15
N GLU A 5 36.24 28.13 25.14
CA GLU A 5 35.40 28.96 26.02
C GLU A 5 34.62 29.96 25.19
N PRO A 6 33.34 30.21 25.52
CA PRO A 6 32.48 31.14 24.79
C PRO A 6 32.93 32.60 25.06
N GLN A 7 32.86 33.42 24.02
CA GLN A 7 32.94 34.87 24.18
C GLN A 7 31.61 35.39 24.73
N ALA A 8 31.66 36.24 25.77
CA ALA A 8 30.47 36.70 26.48
C ALA A 8 29.45 37.40 25.56
N GLU A 9 29.93 38.23 24.61
CA GLU A 9 29.03 38.91 23.66
C GLU A 9 28.33 37.93 22.72
N GLY A 10 29.03 36.98 22.11
CA GLY A 10 28.47 35.96 21.23
C GLY A 10 27.47 35.07 21.98
N LEU A 11 27.82 34.69 23.22
CA LEU A 11 26.92 33.85 24.04
C LEU A 11 25.61 34.58 24.35
N ASN A 12 25.64 35.87 24.69
CA ASN A 12 24.47 36.69 24.95
C ASN A 12 23.58 36.86 23.71
N GLN A 13 24.19 37.02 22.53
CA GLN A 13 23.48 37.11 21.26
C GLN A 13 22.72 35.80 21.00
N ILE A 14 23.33 34.65 21.15
CA ILE A 14 22.73 33.34 20.91
C ILE A 14 21.59 33.08 21.90
N ILE A 15 21.79 33.37 23.20
CA ILE A 15 20.73 33.22 24.21
C ILE A 15 19.54 34.13 23.86
N THR A 16 19.76 35.35 23.39
CA THR A 16 18.71 36.28 22.98
C THR A 16 17.94 35.74 21.78
N LEU A 17 18.61 35.18 20.79
CA LEU A 17 17.98 34.56 19.63
C LEU A 17 17.14 33.33 20.01
N LEU A 18 17.65 32.45 20.90
CA LEU A 18 16.93 31.28 21.39
C LEU A 18 15.66 31.67 22.16
N LYS A 19 15.68 32.74 22.93
CA LYS A 19 14.49 33.26 23.60
C LYS A 19 13.50 33.91 22.64
N GLN A 20 13.97 34.62 21.63
CA GLN A 20 13.13 35.22 20.60
C GLN A 20 12.47 34.16 19.68
N SER A 21 13.11 33.05 19.43
CA SER A 21 12.54 31.95 18.64
C SER A 21 11.32 31.30 19.30
N GLN A 22 11.14 31.46 20.61
CA GLN A 22 9.98 30.99 21.34
C GLN A 22 8.78 31.95 21.29
N SER A 23 8.92 33.09 20.58
CA SER A 23 7.83 34.05 20.37
C SER A 23 6.73 33.46 19.48
N THR A 24 5.48 33.83 19.73
CA THR A 24 4.34 33.50 18.85
C THR A 24 4.23 34.41 17.64
N ASP A 25 5.09 35.42 17.51
CA ASP A 25 5.09 36.35 16.39
C ASP A 25 5.88 35.79 15.20
N ASN A 26 5.19 35.54 14.12
CA ASN A 26 5.75 34.94 12.87
C ASN A 26 6.86 35.82 12.25
N GLN A 27 6.80 37.14 12.42
CA GLN A 27 7.83 38.03 11.89
C GLN A 27 9.13 37.86 12.69
N ILE A 28 9.04 37.79 14.01
CA ILE A 28 10.18 37.55 14.90
C ILE A 28 10.78 36.16 14.60
N GLN A 29 9.97 35.14 14.45
CA GLN A 29 10.44 33.78 14.14
C GLN A 29 11.23 33.74 12.83
N ARG A 30 10.71 34.34 11.76
CA ARG A 30 11.41 34.44 10.46
C ARG A 30 12.76 35.15 10.56
N ASN A 31 12.80 36.26 11.30
CA ASN A 31 14.03 37.00 11.50
C ASN A 31 15.07 36.21 12.29
N VAL A 32 14.63 35.46 13.28
CA VAL A 32 15.48 34.56 14.08
C VAL A 32 16.01 33.43 13.22
N GLN A 33 15.17 32.82 12.40
CA GLN A 33 15.56 31.73 11.50
C GLN A 33 16.69 32.19 10.56
N LEU A 34 16.53 33.34 9.90
CA LEU A 34 17.54 33.90 9.00
C LEU A 34 18.88 34.13 9.73
N LYS A 35 18.81 34.65 10.96
CA LYS A 35 20.04 34.91 11.75
C LYS A 35 20.71 33.59 12.19
N LEU A 36 19.94 32.56 12.54
CA LEU A 36 20.47 31.24 12.88
C LEU A 36 21.14 30.57 11.67
N GLU A 37 20.55 30.74 10.47
CA GLU A 37 21.15 30.29 9.21
C GLU A 37 22.48 31.01 8.92
N GLU A 38 22.56 32.33 9.14
CA GLU A 38 23.81 33.11 9.02
C GLU A 38 24.87 32.60 10.00
N LEU A 39 24.49 32.26 11.25
CA LEU A 39 25.41 31.77 12.28
C LEU A 39 26.01 30.40 11.94
N ASN A 40 25.33 29.56 11.13
CA ASN A 40 25.88 28.29 10.69
C ASN A 40 27.17 28.42 9.85
N HIS A 41 27.47 29.60 9.32
CA HIS A 41 28.71 29.86 8.61
C HIS A 41 29.92 30.05 9.55
N TYR A 42 29.69 30.22 10.86
CA TYR A 42 30.77 30.37 11.84
C TYR A 42 31.19 29.02 12.40
N PRO A 43 32.46 28.67 12.35
CA PRO A 43 32.91 27.32 12.70
C PRO A 43 32.58 26.88 14.12
N ASP A 44 32.60 27.81 15.08
CA ASP A 44 32.36 27.52 16.49
C ASP A 44 30.90 27.72 16.96
N PHE A 45 29.97 28.03 16.06
CA PHE A 45 28.57 28.20 16.42
C PHE A 45 27.98 26.97 17.14
N ASN A 46 28.31 25.78 16.68
CA ASN A 46 27.89 24.54 17.32
C ASN A 46 28.48 24.35 18.72
N ASN A 47 29.66 24.88 18.99
CA ASN A 47 30.22 24.88 20.34
C ASN A 47 29.42 25.75 21.31
N TYR A 48 28.93 26.90 20.86
CA TYR A 48 28.01 27.72 21.66
C TYR A 48 26.71 26.95 21.96
N LEU A 49 26.15 26.27 20.99
CA LEU A 49 24.90 25.54 21.16
C LEU A 49 25.04 24.41 22.20
N ILE A 50 26.10 23.60 22.13
CA ILE A 50 26.35 22.57 23.14
C ILE A 50 26.65 23.16 24.51
N TYR A 51 27.33 24.30 24.55
CA TYR A 51 27.63 24.98 25.83
C TYR A 51 26.36 25.49 26.50
N VAL A 52 25.42 26.07 25.75
CA VAL A 52 24.10 26.49 26.28
C VAL A 52 23.32 25.31 26.80
N LEU A 53 23.27 24.20 26.06
CA LEU A 53 22.58 23.00 26.47
C LEU A 53 23.13 22.42 27.79
N THR A 54 24.47 22.28 27.89
CA THR A 54 25.10 21.45 28.92
C THR A 54 25.68 22.24 30.10
N LYS A 55 26.14 23.47 29.92
CA LYS A 55 26.85 24.25 30.94
C LYS A 55 26.02 25.37 31.58
N LEU A 56 25.06 25.96 30.83
CA LEU A 56 24.27 27.07 31.34
C LEU A 56 23.04 26.61 32.14
N THR A 57 23.27 26.01 33.31
CA THR A 57 22.23 25.55 34.22
C THR A 57 21.37 26.68 34.79
N THR A 58 21.78 27.92 34.62
CA THR A 58 21.03 29.12 35.04
C THR A 58 19.99 29.56 34.03
N GLN A 59 20.03 29.07 32.80
CA GLN A 59 18.98 29.33 31.82
C GLN A 59 17.81 28.35 31.99
N ASP A 60 16.63 28.76 31.51
CA ASP A 60 15.44 27.92 31.55
C ASP A 60 15.60 26.67 30.67
N GLU A 61 14.90 25.61 31.05
CA GLU A 61 14.99 24.30 30.36
C GLU A 61 14.54 24.38 28.89
N PRO A 62 13.47 25.12 28.51
CA PRO A 62 13.10 25.27 27.10
C PRO A 62 14.21 25.90 26.25
N THR A 63 14.86 26.95 26.73
CA THR A 63 15.99 27.61 26.03
C THR A 63 17.17 26.67 25.85
N ARG A 64 17.53 25.92 26.88
CA ARG A 64 18.60 24.91 26.84
C ARG A 64 18.25 23.78 25.85
N SER A 65 17.05 23.21 25.95
CA SER A 65 16.58 22.14 25.07
C SER A 65 16.53 22.60 23.62
N LEU A 66 16.03 23.80 23.32
CA LEU A 66 15.99 24.34 21.99
C LEU A 66 17.38 24.46 21.35
N SER A 67 18.37 24.91 22.15
CA SER A 67 19.77 24.93 21.71
C SER A 67 20.26 23.54 21.24
N GLY A 68 19.91 22.49 22.00
CA GLY A 68 20.20 21.10 21.65
C GLY A 68 19.51 20.62 20.37
N LEU A 69 18.23 21.02 20.17
CA LEU A 69 17.48 20.66 18.97
C LEU A 69 18.02 21.34 17.71
N ILE A 70 18.46 22.60 17.81
CA ILE A 70 19.13 23.30 16.70
C ILE A 70 20.47 22.60 16.38
N LEU A 71 21.26 22.28 17.40
CA LEU A 71 22.51 21.55 17.22
C LEU A 71 22.29 20.18 16.56
N LYS A 72 21.24 19.44 16.98
CA LYS A 72 20.83 18.18 16.34
C LYS A 72 20.58 18.36 14.86
N ASN A 73 19.79 19.39 14.47
CA ASN A 73 19.49 19.67 13.09
C ASN A 73 20.74 20.04 12.27
N ASN A 74 21.64 20.84 12.85
CA ASN A 74 22.93 21.16 12.23
C ASN A 74 23.79 19.92 11.98
N ILE A 75 23.87 19.03 12.94
CA ILE A 75 24.60 17.77 12.77
C ILE A 75 23.94 16.90 11.70
N ARG A 76 22.63 16.81 11.70
CA ARG A 76 21.89 16.02 10.68
C ARG A 76 22.17 16.48 9.25
N ILE A 77 22.29 17.80 9.05
CA ILE A 77 22.47 18.40 7.72
C ILE A 77 23.96 18.48 7.34
N HIS A 78 24.82 18.85 8.28
CA HIS A 78 26.19 19.24 8.02
C HIS A 78 27.28 18.33 8.60
N ALA A 79 26.92 17.10 9.02
CA ALA A 79 27.87 16.19 9.68
C ALA A 79 29.20 16.00 8.94
N SER A 80 29.16 15.93 7.61
CA SER A 80 30.34 15.71 6.76
C SER A 80 31.26 16.92 6.65
N THR A 81 30.79 18.12 7.00
CA THR A 81 31.53 19.37 6.88
C THR A 81 32.03 19.91 8.22
N LEU A 82 31.61 19.32 9.34
CA LEU A 82 32.06 19.74 10.67
C LEU A 82 33.51 19.32 10.93
N GLN A 83 34.23 20.24 11.54
CA GLN A 83 35.64 19.97 11.94
C GLN A 83 35.67 18.87 13.02
N PRO A 84 36.61 17.92 12.95
CA PRO A 84 36.70 16.80 13.91
C PRO A 84 36.80 17.26 15.36
N GLU A 85 37.50 18.34 15.63
CA GLU A 85 37.69 18.89 16.98
C GLU A 85 36.36 19.36 17.60
N ILE A 86 35.47 19.92 16.77
CA ILE A 86 34.13 20.35 17.19
C ILE A 86 33.29 19.15 17.53
N VAL A 87 33.31 18.12 16.68
CA VAL A 87 32.57 16.90 16.90
C VAL A 87 33.01 16.20 18.19
N GLU A 88 34.33 16.11 18.43
CA GLU A 88 34.85 15.51 19.64
C GLU A 88 34.49 16.30 20.91
N TYR A 89 34.49 17.63 20.81
CA TYR A 89 34.01 18.48 21.90
C TYR A 89 32.53 18.22 22.20
N ILE A 90 31.68 18.15 21.19
CA ILE A 90 30.23 17.88 21.34
C ILE A 90 30.03 16.50 21.94
N LYS A 91 30.69 15.45 21.45
CA LYS A 91 30.61 14.07 21.97
C LYS A 91 30.88 14.01 23.45
N ARG A 92 31.97 14.61 23.88
CA ARG A 92 32.40 14.64 25.29
C ARG A 92 31.39 15.36 26.18
N GLU A 93 30.95 16.55 25.78
CA GLU A 93 29.97 17.34 26.55
C GLU A 93 28.60 16.63 26.65
N CYS A 94 28.16 15.94 25.60
CA CYS A 94 26.96 15.13 25.63
C CYS A 94 27.03 14.02 26.68
N LEU A 95 28.11 13.24 26.70
CA LEU A 95 28.27 12.16 27.68
C LEU A 95 28.28 12.66 29.12
N MET A 96 28.91 13.83 29.37
CA MET A 96 28.92 14.45 30.69
C MET A 96 27.55 14.99 31.13
N ALA A 97 26.71 15.38 30.19
CA ALA A 97 25.39 15.97 30.47
C ALA A 97 24.25 14.93 30.55
N LEU A 98 24.51 13.65 30.35
CA LEU A 98 23.49 12.60 30.49
C LEU A 98 22.91 12.48 31.89
N GLY A 99 23.61 12.94 32.92
CA GLY A 99 23.14 12.98 34.29
C GLY A 99 22.46 14.30 34.70
N ASP A 100 22.10 15.17 33.77
CA ASP A 100 21.44 16.45 34.09
C ASP A 100 20.18 16.23 34.97
N PRO A 101 19.96 17.08 35.97
CA PRO A 101 18.78 16.98 36.84
C PRO A 101 17.45 17.06 36.06
N SER A 102 17.40 17.82 34.96
CA SER A 102 16.21 17.95 34.13
C SER A 102 15.98 16.76 33.22
N PRO A 103 14.82 16.08 33.29
CA PRO A 103 14.47 15.02 32.34
C PRO A 103 14.43 15.50 30.88
N LEU A 104 13.99 16.73 30.63
CA LEU A 104 13.94 17.33 29.29
C LEU A 104 15.34 17.46 28.70
N ILE A 105 16.31 17.89 29.50
CA ILE A 105 17.71 18.03 29.04
C ILE A 105 18.33 16.65 28.79
N ARG A 106 18.13 15.68 29.71
CA ARG A 106 18.60 14.31 29.47
C ARG A 106 18.05 13.73 28.16
N ALA A 107 16.75 13.90 27.91
CA ALA A 107 16.13 13.45 26.67
C ALA A 107 16.72 14.14 25.43
N THR A 108 16.94 15.46 25.49
CA THR A 108 17.55 16.22 24.38
C THR A 108 18.99 15.76 24.12
N VAL A 109 19.79 15.55 25.18
CA VAL A 109 21.15 15.02 25.07
C VAL A 109 21.15 13.60 24.47
N GLY A 110 20.21 12.74 24.88
CA GLY A 110 20.06 11.39 24.34
C GLY A 110 19.77 11.40 22.82
N ILE A 111 18.86 12.27 22.37
CA ILE A 111 18.56 12.46 20.93
C ILE A 111 19.81 12.95 20.18
N LEU A 112 20.54 13.87 20.76
CA LEU A 112 21.76 14.40 20.14
C LEU A 112 22.84 13.32 20.00
N ILE A 113 23.08 12.51 21.04
CA ILE A 113 24.00 11.37 21.00
C ILE A 113 23.62 10.41 19.87
N THR A 114 22.36 10.04 19.77
CA THR A 114 21.87 9.13 18.73
C THR A 114 22.07 9.72 17.34
N THR A 115 21.78 11.01 17.16
CA THR A 115 22.01 11.70 15.87
C THR A 115 23.48 11.69 15.46
N ILE A 116 24.40 11.93 16.42
CA ILE A 116 25.85 11.87 16.17
C ILE A 116 26.28 10.44 15.78
N ALA A 117 25.78 9.45 16.52
CA ALA A 117 26.08 8.04 16.27
C ALA A 117 25.58 7.57 14.89
N ASN A 118 24.37 7.98 14.50
CA ASN A 118 23.80 7.62 13.18
C ASN A 118 24.52 8.29 12.02
N LYS A 119 24.85 9.58 12.13
CA LYS A 119 25.50 10.33 11.05
C LYS A 119 27.01 10.10 10.96
N GLY A 120 27.67 9.99 12.08
CA GLY A 120 29.11 9.75 12.16
C GLY A 120 29.50 8.26 12.16
N GLY A 121 28.53 7.36 12.37
CA GLY A 121 28.73 5.93 12.57
C GLY A 121 29.18 5.57 13.99
N ILE A 122 28.54 4.56 14.58
CA ILE A 122 28.89 4.06 15.93
C ILE A 122 30.33 3.58 15.94
N LEU A 123 30.85 3.01 14.85
CA LEU A 123 32.21 2.59 14.68
C LEU A 123 33.22 3.73 14.90
N ASN A 124 32.85 4.95 14.57
CA ASN A 124 33.69 6.16 14.74
C ASN A 124 33.57 6.78 16.14
N TRP A 125 32.85 6.11 17.04
CA TRP A 125 32.73 6.52 18.44
C TRP A 125 32.87 5.31 19.39
N PRO A 126 34.03 4.67 19.43
CA PRO A 126 34.23 3.41 20.14
C PRO A 126 34.00 3.48 21.65
N GLU A 127 34.13 4.64 22.26
CA GLU A 127 33.92 4.83 23.72
C GLU A 127 32.43 4.92 24.07
N LEU A 128 31.50 5.12 23.10
CA LEU A 128 30.10 5.42 23.38
C LEU A 128 29.41 4.29 24.13
N LEU A 129 29.38 3.08 23.57
CA LEU A 129 28.67 1.95 24.16
C LEU A 129 29.29 1.50 25.51
N PRO A 130 30.64 1.37 25.65
CA PRO A 130 31.25 1.07 26.95
C PRO A 130 30.92 2.10 28.02
N THR A 131 30.99 3.39 27.70
CA THR A 131 30.67 4.48 28.64
C THR A 131 29.22 4.45 29.08
N LEU A 132 28.27 4.29 28.14
CA LEU A 132 26.85 4.20 28.46
C LEU A 132 26.58 2.98 29.33
N CYS A 133 27.18 1.81 29.04
CA CYS A 133 26.99 0.62 29.84
C CYS A 133 27.61 0.77 31.27
N GLU A 134 28.69 1.48 31.42
CA GLU A 134 29.27 1.79 32.73
C GLU A 134 28.40 2.75 33.54
N MET A 135 27.79 3.76 32.86
CA MET A 135 26.87 4.70 33.50
C MET A 135 25.59 4.03 34.05
N LEU A 136 25.19 2.87 33.50
CA LEU A 136 24.06 2.09 34.05
C LEU A 136 24.30 1.61 35.46
N ASP A 137 25.53 1.45 35.89
CA ASP A 137 25.93 1.00 37.24
C ASP A 137 25.93 2.14 38.25
N SER A 138 25.70 3.37 37.82
CA SER A 138 25.64 4.54 38.69
C SER A 138 24.54 4.42 39.75
N GLN A 139 24.86 4.83 40.97
CA GLN A 139 23.86 4.94 42.03
C GLN A 139 22.95 6.18 41.90
N GLU A 140 23.34 7.12 41.04
CA GLU A 140 22.57 8.30 40.75
C GLU A 140 21.52 7.98 39.68
N TYR A 141 20.24 8.14 40.06
CA TYR A 141 19.12 7.85 39.20
C TYR A 141 19.19 8.61 37.85
N SER A 142 19.53 9.91 37.88
CA SER A 142 19.59 10.73 36.68
C SER A 142 20.62 10.24 35.65
N ILE A 143 21.76 9.75 36.10
CA ILE A 143 22.81 9.20 35.25
C ILE A 143 22.37 7.88 34.62
N CYS A 144 21.81 6.97 35.43
CA CYS A 144 21.32 5.68 34.98
C CYS A 144 20.17 5.86 33.96
N GLU A 145 19.21 6.72 34.27
CA GLU A 145 18.05 6.99 33.40
C GLU A 145 18.47 7.67 32.09
N GLY A 146 19.36 8.66 32.16
CA GLY A 146 19.88 9.32 30.95
C GLY A 146 20.65 8.36 30.03
N ALA A 147 21.47 7.47 30.60
CA ALA A 147 22.17 6.45 29.84
C ALA A 147 21.23 5.44 29.19
N PHE A 148 20.20 4.96 29.92
CA PHE A 148 19.16 4.09 29.34
C PHE A 148 18.36 4.78 28.23
N GLY A 149 17.99 6.04 28.41
CA GLY A 149 17.27 6.80 27.37
C GLY A 149 18.09 6.94 26.06
N ALA A 150 19.40 7.14 26.18
CA ALA A 150 20.30 7.14 25.01
C ALA A 150 20.45 5.73 24.41
N LEU A 151 20.66 4.70 25.23
CA LEU A 151 20.78 3.31 24.77
C LEU A 151 19.52 2.81 24.08
N GLN A 152 18.34 3.14 24.60
CA GLN A 152 17.08 2.76 23.95
C GLN A 152 17.03 3.28 22.51
N LYS A 153 17.33 4.55 22.29
CA LYS A 153 17.34 5.14 20.95
C LYS A 153 18.39 4.53 20.03
N ILE A 154 19.58 4.20 20.57
CA ILE A 154 20.63 3.51 19.81
C ILE A 154 20.16 2.09 19.44
N CYS A 155 19.48 1.39 20.32
CA CYS A 155 18.93 0.06 20.04
C CYS A 155 17.83 0.12 18.97
N GLU A 156 16.97 1.14 19.01
CA GLU A 156 15.92 1.38 18.00
C GLU A 156 16.52 1.62 16.60
N ASP A 157 17.55 2.47 16.51
CA ASP A 157 18.09 2.92 15.23
C ASP A 157 19.18 1.98 14.63
N SER A 158 19.80 1.12 15.45
CA SER A 158 21.01 0.39 15.06
C SER A 158 21.00 -1.07 15.49
N ALA A 159 19.83 -1.69 15.61
CA ALA A 159 19.69 -3.06 16.13
C ALA A 159 20.57 -4.09 15.40
N GLU A 160 20.59 -4.06 14.07
CA GLU A 160 21.40 -4.98 13.25
C GLU A 160 22.89 -4.78 13.43
N LEU A 161 23.34 -3.52 13.47
CA LEU A 161 24.74 -3.18 13.65
C LEU A 161 25.25 -3.62 15.02
N LEU A 162 24.42 -3.53 16.06
CA LEU A 162 24.76 -3.98 17.42
C LEU A 162 24.92 -5.51 17.51
N ASP A 163 24.34 -6.29 16.62
CA ASP A 163 24.55 -7.75 16.54
C ASP A 163 25.73 -8.13 15.61
N SER A 164 26.40 -7.14 15.01
CA SER A 164 27.45 -7.37 14.02
C SER A 164 28.82 -7.71 14.65
N ASN A 165 29.63 -8.43 13.87
CA ASN A 165 31.03 -8.67 14.22
C ASN A 165 31.89 -7.40 14.15
N GLU A 166 31.48 -6.41 13.38
CA GLU A 166 32.17 -5.13 13.21
C GLU A 166 32.31 -4.38 14.53
N LEU A 167 31.29 -4.47 15.39
CA LEU A 167 31.30 -3.90 16.74
C LEU A 167 31.71 -4.90 17.82
N HIS A 168 32.27 -6.06 17.46
CA HIS A 168 32.63 -7.12 18.41
C HIS A 168 31.45 -7.64 19.23
N ARG A 169 30.24 -7.65 18.68
CA ARG A 169 29.02 -8.18 19.28
C ARG A 169 28.69 -7.61 20.66
N PRO A 170 28.48 -6.31 20.80
CA PRO A 170 28.24 -5.68 22.10
C PRO A 170 26.99 -6.24 22.81
N LEU A 171 26.01 -6.79 22.08
CA LEU A 171 24.80 -7.38 22.64
C LEU A 171 25.08 -8.54 23.59
N ASN A 172 26.20 -9.26 23.43
CA ASN A 172 26.59 -10.34 24.35
C ASN A 172 26.79 -9.83 25.78
N ILE A 173 27.13 -8.56 25.96
CA ILE A 173 27.28 -7.89 27.25
C ILE A 173 26.03 -7.11 27.61
N MET A 174 25.42 -6.41 26.63
CA MET A 174 24.28 -5.52 26.86
C MET A 174 23.02 -6.27 27.27
N ILE A 175 22.66 -7.38 26.61
CA ILE A 175 21.45 -8.14 26.90
C ILE A 175 21.43 -8.66 28.34
N PRO A 176 22.46 -9.37 28.84
CA PRO A 176 22.47 -9.81 30.24
C PRO A 176 22.40 -8.63 31.21
N LYS A 177 23.03 -7.51 30.87
CA LYS A 177 23.00 -6.32 31.70
C LYS A 177 21.60 -5.70 31.78
N PHE A 178 20.90 -5.53 30.64
CA PHE A 178 19.54 -5.03 30.62
C PHE A 178 18.58 -5.90 31.42
N LEU A 179 18.71 -7.22 31.36
CA LEU A 179 17.89 -8.16 32.12
C LEU A 179 18.00 -7.96 33.63
N GLN A 180 19.15 -7.51 34.16
CA GLN A 180 19.32 -7.21 35.57
C GLN A 180 18.43 -6.05 36.06
N PHE A 181 18.13 -5.09 35.15
CA PHE A 181 17.33 -3.91 35.46
C PHE A 181 15.80 -4.14 35.44
N PHE A 182 15.34 -5.31 35.03
CA PHE A 182 13.92 -5.65 35.10
C PHE A 182 13.36 -5.66 36.52
N ARG A 183 14.22 -5.79 37.54
CA ARG A 183 13.84 -5.74 38.94
C ARG A 183 14.26 -4.43 39.62
N HIS A 184 14.61 -3.42 38.86
CA HIS A 184 14.98 -2.12 39.39
C HIS A 184 13.79 -1.44 40.12
N THR A 185 14.05 -0.65 41.16
CA THR A 185 13.01 0.03 41.93
C THR A 185 12.26 1.08 41.11
N SER A 186 12.93 1.77 40.18
CA SER A 186 12.29 2.75 39.33
C SER A 186 11.57 2.09 38.14
N PRO A 187 10.26 2.37 37.96
CA PRO A 187 9.51 1.87 36.81
C PRO A 187 10.06 2.39 35.48
N LYS A 188 10.52 3.62 35.43
CA LYS A 188 11.12 4.22 34.23
C LYS A 188 12.33 3.42 33.74
N ILE A 189 13.19 2.99 34.64
CA ILE A 189 14.35 2.17 34.30
C ILE A 189 13.93 0.77 33.87
N ARG A 190 12.94 0.17 34.53
CA ARG A 190 12.37 -1.12 34.07
C ARG A 190 11.83 -1.01 32.66
N SER A 191 11.05 0.06 32.38
CA SER A 191 10.49 0.32 31.06
C SER A 191 11.56 0.46 29.99
N HIS A 192 12.60 1.26 30.21
CA HIS A 192 13.74 1.39 29.29
C HIS A 192 14.44 0.06 29.03
N ALA A 193 14.66 -0.74 30.07
CA ALA A 193 15.34 -2.03 29.93
C ALA A 193 14.54 -3.00 29.04
N ILE A 194 13.22 -3.07 29.21
CA ILE A 194 12.36 -3.90 28.35
C ILE A 194 12.35 -3.36 26.91
N ALA A 195 12.18 -2.04 26.75
CA ALA A 195 12.14 -1.39 25.46
C ALA A 195 13.43 -1.63 24.64
N CYS A 196 14.60 -1.58 25.30
CA CYS A 196 15.87 -1.92 24.65
C CYS A 196 15.87 -3.36 24.13
N ILE A 197 15.47 -4.34 24.95
CA ILE A 197 15.51 -5.75 24.55
C ILE A 197 14.49 -6.05 23.47
N ASN A 198 13.30 -5.44 23.50
CA ASN A 198 12.25 -5.64 22.50
C ASN A 198 12.75 -5.37 21.06
N GLN A 199 13.68 -4.41 20.87
CA GLN A 199 14.23 -4.09 19.55
C GLN A 199 14.97 -5.27 18.88
N PHE A 200 15.42 -6.23 19.66
CA PHE A 200 16.22 -7.36 19.16
C PHE A 200 15.38 -8.61 18.90
N ILE A 201 14.09 -8.62 19.22
CA ILE A 201 13.21 -9.79 19.08
C ILE A 201 13.03 -10.13 17.60
N ILE A 202 12.62 -9.16 16.77
CA ILE A 202 12.33 -9.34 15.33
C ILE A 202 13.58 -9.82 14.59
N HIS A 203 14.73 -9.24 14.91
CA HIS A 203 16.01 -9.59 14.30
C HIS A 203 16.56 -10.95 14.72
N ARG A 204 15.90 -11.64 15.68
CA ARG A 204 16.33 -12.96 16.21
C ARG A 204 17.80 -13.00 16.59
N THR A 205 18.29 -11.91 17.19
CA THR A 205 19.70 -11.78 17.53
C THR A 205 20.16 -12.94 18.41
N GLN A 206 21.35 -13.48 18.11
CA GLN A 206 21.87 -14.64 18.82
C GLN A 206 22.01 -14.37 20.33
N ALA A 207 22.44 -13.16 20.69
CA ALA A 207 22.60 -12.78 22.10
C ALA A 207 21.29 -12.85 22.88
N LEU A 208 20.16 -12.43 22.27
CA LEU A 208 18.84 -12.54 22.90
C LEU A 208 18.36 -14.00 22.92
N MET A 209 18.54 -14.73 21.83
CA MET A 209 18.06 -16.12 21.75
C MET A 209 18.67 -17.02 22.80
N VAL A 210 19.91 -16.80 23.21
CA VAL A 210 20.57 -17.49 24.32
C VAL A 210 19.86 -17.23 25.66
N HIS A 211 19.32 -16.02 25.85
CA HIS A 211 18.65 -15.58 27.06
C HIS A 211 17.12 -15.54 26.97
N ILE A 212 16.55 -16.12 25.92
CA ILE A 212 15.12 -15.96 25.61
C ILE A 212 14.21 -16.45 26.73
N ASP A 213 14.51 -17.59 27.33
CA ASP A 213 13.70 -18.14 28.41
C ASP A 213 13.73 -17.24 29.66
N THR A 214 14.91 -16.72 30.01
CA THR A 214 15.07 -15.76 31.12
C THR A 214 14.31 -14.46 30.81
N PHE A 215 14.32 -14.00 29.58
CA PHE A 215 13.58 -12.81 29.15
C PHE A 215 12.06 -13.02 29.31
N ILE A 216 11.54 -14.13 28.82
CA ILE A 216 10.11 -14.48 28.92
C ILE A 216 9.66 -14.60 30.37
N GLU A 217 10.44 -15.28 31.24
CA GLU A 217 10.15 -15.37 32.66
C GLU A 217 10.07 -14.00 33.32
N ASN A 218 10.99 -13.09 32.97
CA ASN A 218 10.99 -11.73 33.49
C ASN A 218 9.81 -10.90 32.96
N LEU A 219 9.39 -11.09 31.71
CA LEU A 219 8.17 -10.46 31.20
C LEU A 219 6.93 -10.89 31.98
N PHE A 220 6.81 -12.19 32.29
CA PHE A 220 5.70 -12.69 33.11
C PHE A 220 5.74 -12.12 34.54
N HIS A 221 6.92 -11.94 35.10
CA HIS A 221 7.06 -11.30 36.40
C HIS A 221 6.58 -9.85 36.38
N LEU A 222 6.87 -9.09 35.29
CA LEU A 222 6.49 -7.69 35.14
C LEU A 222 5.08 -7.49 34.58
N SER A 223 4.36 -8.55 34.28
CA SER A 223 3.00 -8.45 33.75
C SER A 223 2.02 -7.73 34.69
N SER A 224 2.25 -7.78 36.00
CA SER A 224 1.45 -7.14 37.03
C SER A 224 2.06 -5.84 37.56
N ASP A 225 3.00 -5.23 36.82
CA ASP A 225 3.64 -3.98 37.23
C ASP A 225 2.58 -2.84 37.39
N GLU A 226 2.75 -2.00 38.37
CA GLU A 226 1.84 -0.88 38.64
C GLU A 226 1.94 0.22 37.59
N ASP A 227 3.12 0.34 36.95
CA ASP A 227 3.38 1.36 35.93
C ASP A 227 2.88 0.93 34.56
N HIS A 228 2.13 1.82 33.89
CA HIS A 228 1.53 1.53 32.57
C HIS A 228 2.58 1.39 31.47
N GLU A 229 3.68 2.17 31.49
CA GLU A 229 4.73 2.05 30.47
C GLU A 229 5.49 0.71 30.56
N VAL A 230 5.63 0.16 31.77
CA VAL A 230 6.19 -1.18 31.96
C VAL A 230 5.23 -2.23 31.38
N ARG A 231 3.94 -2.17 31.70
CA ARG A 231 2.92 -3.08 31.15
C ARG A 231 2.83 -2.99 29.63
N LYS A 232 2.87 -1.79 29.08
CA LYS A 232 2.87 -1.52 27.63
C LYS A 232 4.04 -2.25 26.94
N ASN A 233 5.26 -2.08 27.46
CA ASN A 233 6.43 -2.75 26.90
C ASN A 233 6.40 -4.27 27.08
N VAL A 234 5.80 -4.78 28.16
CA VAL A 234 5.55 -6.23 28.34
C VAL A 234 4.60 -6.75 27.25
N CYS A 235 3.49 -6.06 27.01
CA CYS A 235 2.55 -6.42 25.94
C CYS A 235 3.24 -6.43 24.57
N ARG A 236 3.98 -5.38 24.26
CA ARG A 236 4.76 -5.29 23.01
C ARG A 236 5.75 -6.44 22.86
N GLY A 237 6.50 -6.77 23.89
CA GLY A 237 7.42 -7.90 23.89
C GLY A 237 6.73 -9.23 23.62
N LEU A 238 5.57 -9.47 24.25
CA LEU A 238 4.79 -10.69 24.04
C LEU A 238 4.22 -10.76 22.60
N VAL A 239 3.75 -9.64 22.04
CA VAL A 239 3.29 -9.57 20.64
C VAL A 239 4.42 -9.95 19.68
N MET A 240 5.58 -9.32 19.82
CA MET A 240 6.74 -9.63 18.96
C MET A 240 7.21 -11.09 19.09
N LEU A 241 7.08 -11.68 20.27
CA LEU A 241 7.45 -13.08 20.49
C LEU A 241 6.47 -14.07 19.83
N LEU A 242 5.25 -13.69 19.50
CA LEU A 242 4.33 -14.55 18.75
C LEU A 242 4.94 -14.98 17.41
N ASP A 243 5.53 -14.04 16.67
CA ASP A 243 6.08 -14.31 15.33
C ASP A 243 7.44 -15.03 15.40
N VAL A 244 8.20 -14.80 16.47
CA VAL A 244 9.59 -15.25 16.56
C VAL A 244 9.74 -16.54 17.36
N ARG A 245 9.04 -16.66 18.48
CA ARG A 245 9.17 -17.78 19.43
C ARG A 245 7.84 -18.25 19.97
N MET A 246 6.88 -18.49 19.10
CA MET A 246 5.59 -19.09 19.44
C MET A 246 5.75 -20.39 20.24
N ASP A 247 6.76 -21.18 19.91
CA ASP A 247 7.10 -22.43 20.62
C ASP A 247 7.26 -22.23 22.14
N ARG A 248 7.81 -21.10 22.55
CA ARG A 248 8.03 -20.77 23.98
C ARG A 248 6.81 -20.20 24.66
N LEU A 249 5.90 -19.57 23.91
CA LEU A 249 4.66 -18.99 24.45
C LEU A 249 3.53 -20.01 24.57
N MET A 250 3.48 -21.04 23.70
CA MET A 250 2.40 -22.03 23.66
C MET A 250 2.08 -22.69 25.01
N PRO A 251 3.05 -23.11 25.84
CA PRO A 251 2.75 -23.71 27.13
C PRO A 251 2.03 -22.75 28.11
N HIS A 252 2.14 -21.45 27.90
CA HIS A 252 1.57 -20.39 28.75
C HIS A 252 0.43 -19.64 28.07
N MET A 253 0.01 -20.08 26.87
CA MET A 253 -0.88 -19.29 26.01
C MET A 253 -2.21 -18.91 26.68
N ASN A 254 -2.83 -19.82 27.43
CA ASN A 254 -4.07 -19.54 28.14
C ASN A 254 -3.90 -18.38 29.14
N SER A 255 -2.80 -18.38 29.88
CA SER A 255 -2.50 -17.30 30.84
C SER A 255 -2.19 -15.98 30.15
N ILE A 256 -1.51 -16.02 29.01
CA ILE A 256 -1.24 -14.84 28.20
C ILE A 256 -2.54 -14.28 27.64
N ILE A 257 -3.44 -15.09 27.12
CA ILE A 257 -4.76 -14.67 26.64
C ILE A 257 -5.57 -13.98 27.74
N GLU A 258 -5.67 -14.59 28.91
CA GLU A 258 -6.39 -13.96 30.05
C GLU A 258 -5.75 -12.64 30.46
N TYR A 259 -4.43 -12.56 30.44
CA TYR A 259 -3.70 -11.33 30.71
C TYR A 259 -4.02 -10.24 29.66
N MET A 260 -3.94 -10.57 28.39
CA MET A 260 -4.21 -9.64 27.28
C MET A 260 -5.67 -9.19 27.25
N LEU A 261 -6.63 -10.06 27.58
CA LEU A 261 -8.04 -9.69 27.73
C LEU A 261 -8.25 -8.57 28.77
N VAL A 262 -7.49 -8.62 29.86
CA VAL A 262 -7.56 -7.57 30.89
C VAL A 262 -6.86 -6.31 30.39
N ARG A 263 -5.67 -6.43 29.81
CA ARG A 263 -4.89 -5.27 29.35
C ARG A 263 -5.54 -4.51 28.18
N THR A 264 -6.24 -5.19 27.29
CA THR A 264 -7.00 -4.55 26.17
C THR A 264 -8.09 -3.61 26.69
N GLN A 265 -8.48 -3.72 27.96
CA GLN A 265 -9.48 -2.87 28.60
C GLN A 265 -8.88 -1.77 29.50
N ASP A 266 -7.56 -1.65 29.52
CA ASP A 266 -6.90 -0.56 30.25
C ASP A 266 -7.27 0.81 29.63
N SER A 267 -7.22 1.85 30.45
CA SER A 267 -7.59 3.21 30.01
C SER A 267 -6.44 4.01 29.40
N ASP A 268 -5.27 3.38 29.31
CA ASP A 268 -4.03 3.98 28.80
C ASP A 268 -3.58 3.28 27.51
N ASP A 269 -2.43 3.68 26.96
CA ASP A 269 -1.84 3.14 25.72
C ASP A 269 -1.53 1.63 25.78
N THR A 270 -1.56 1.02 26.95
CA THR A 270 -1.41 -0.43 27.11
C THR A 270 -2.50 -1.19 26.37
N ALA A 271 -3.72 -0.61 26.28
CA ALA A 271 -4.85 -1.22 25.59
C ALA A 271 -4.56 -1.46 24.10
N LEU A 272 -3.94 -0.50 23.43
CA LEU A 272 -3.55 -0.66 22.02
C LEU A 272 -2.51 -1.76 21.84
N GLU A 273 -1.44 -1.74 22.60
CA GLU A 273 -0.40 -2.78 22.53
C GLU A 273 -0.94 -4.18 22.85
N ALA A 274 -1.87 -4.29 23.78
CA ALA A 274 -2.56 -5.56 24.04
C ALA A 274 -3.50 -5.97 22.92
N CYS A 275 -4.11 -5.01 22.23
CA CYS A 275 -4.97 -5.28 21.08
C CYS A 275 -4.18 -5.82 19.87
N GLU A 276 -2.94 -5.34 19.67
CA GLU A 276 -2.03 -5.88 18.65
C GLU A 276 -1.77 -7.38 18.80
N PHE A 277 -1.83 -7.87 20.02
CA PHE A 277 -1.74 -9.31 20.30
C PHE A 277 -2.84 -10.10 19.57
N TRP A 278 -4.07 -9.58 19.57
CA TRP A 278 -5.19 -10.24 18.92
C TRP A 278 -5.04 -10.24 17.42
N LEU A 279 -4.55 -9.15 16.86
CA LEU A 279 -4.28 -9.03 15.43
C LEU A 279 -3.20 -10.04 15.00
N SER A 280 -2.03 -10.02 15.63
CA SER A 280 -0.94 -10.96 15.31
C SER A 280 -1.33 -12.43 15.54
N LEU A 281 -2.05 -12.72 16.62
CA LEU A 281 -2.47 -14.09 16.87
C LEU A 281 -3.54 -14.56 15.88
N ALA A 282 -4.41 -13.66 15.40
CA ALA A 282 -5.43 -13.97 14.41
C ALA A 282 -4.83 -14.42 13.07
N GLU A 283 -3.71 -13.85 12.68
CA GLU A 283 -2.97 -14.21 11.46
C GLU A 283 -2.20 -15.53 11.60
N HIS A 284 -1.97 -15.98 12.81
CA HIS A 284 -1.16 -17.17 13.06
C HIS A 284 -1.97 -18.48 12.84
N PRO A 285 -1.39 -19.53 12.21
CA PRO A 285 -2.10 -20.79 11.92
C PRO A 285 -2.74 -21.49 13.13
N VAL A 286 -2.20 -21.31 14.34
CA VAL A 286 -2.75 -21.90 15.57
C VAL A 286 -3.94 -21.11 16.15
N CYS A 287 -4.31 -19.99 15.55
CA CYS A 287 -5.35 -19.08 16.05
C CYS A 287 -6.63 -19.83 16.42
N LYS A 288 -7.13 -20.63 15.50
CA LYS A 288 -8.41 -21.33 15.67
C LYS A 288 -8.43 -22.26 16.89
N GLU A 289 -7.35 -23.00 17.11
CA GLU A 289 -7.20 -23.89 18.24
C GLU A 289 -7.10 -23.13 19.58
N VAL A 290 -6.31 -22.08 19.57
CA VAL A 290 -5.93 -21.35 20.78
C VAL A 290 -7.03 -20.37 21.22
N LEU A 291 -7.63 -19.61 20.30
CA LEU A 291 -8.63 -18.60 20.60
C LEU A 291 -10.06 -19.13 20.63
N GLY A 292 -10.34 -20.27 20.00
CA GLY A 292 -11.71 -20.82 19.96
C GLY A 292 -12.38 -20.87 21.35
N PRO A 293 -11.74 -21.39 22.41
CA PRO A 293 -12.33 -21.42 23.75
C PRO A 293 -12.57 -20.04 24.39
N HIS A 294 -11.87 -19.00 23.91
CA HIS A 294 -11.89 -17.66 24.50
C HIS A 294 -12.71 -16.64 23.70
N LEU A 295 -13.25 -17.01 22.52
CA LEU A 295 -13.99 -16.09 21.64
C LEU A 295 -15.14 -15.36 22.37
N HIS A 296 -15.86 -16.08 23.25
CA HIS A 296 -16.98 -15.50 24.00
C HIS A 296 -16.56 -14.37 24.96
N LYS A 297 -15.29 -14.33 25.36
CA LYS A 297 -14.70 -13.24 26.15
C LYS A 297 -14.11 -12.15 25.27
N LEU A 298 -13.46 -12.54 24.16
CA LEU A 298 -12.72 -11.64 23.30
C LEU A 298 -13.66 -10.76 22.46
N ALA A 299 -14.70 -11.33 21.87
CA ALA A 299 -15.59 -10.59 21.00
C ALA A 299 -16.21 -9.34 21.66
N PRO A 300 -16.74 -9.41 22.91
CA PRO A 300 -17.23 -8.22 23.58
C PRO A 300 -16.15 -7.17 23.86
N VAL A 301 -14.92 -7.61 24.13
CA VAL A 301 -13.79 -6.71 24.41
C VAL A 301 -13.41 -5.95 23.15
N LEU A 302 -13.32 -6.62 22.00
CA LEU A 302 -13.01 -5.96 20.72
C LEU A 302 -14.10 -4.97 20.32
N ILE A 303 -15.38 -5.33 20.40
CA ILE A 303 -16.49 -4.42 20.08
C ILE A 303 -16.50 -3.20 21.02
N LYS A 304 -16.17 -3.39 22.28
CA LYS A 304 -16.03 -2.28 23.23
C LYS A 304 -14.87 -1.36 22.84
N GLY A 305 -13.75 -1.93 22.36
CA GLY A 305 -12.59 -1.18 21.88
C GLY A 305 -12.87 -0.37 20.60
N MET A 306 -13.91 -0.70 19.84
CA MET A 306 -14.31 0.00 18.62
C MET A 306 -15.07 1.31 18.88
N LYS A 307 -15.45 1.62 20.12
CA LYS A 307 -16.16 2.87 20.44
C LYS A 307 -15.21 4.04 20.36
N TYR A 308 -15.70 5.17 19.88
CA TYR A 308 -14.99 6.44 20.02
C TYR A 308 -14.83 6.82 21.48
N SER A 309 -13.62 7.25 21.85
CA SER A 309 -13.38 7.92 23.12
C SER A 309 -13.87 9.38 23.07
N GLU A 310 -14.01 10.02 24.23
CA GLU A 310 -14.35 11.45 24.30
C GLU A 310 -13.28 12.32 23.61
N ILE A 311 -12.02 11.92 23.73
CA ILE A 311 -10.89 12.61 23.09
C ILE A 311 -10.99 12.47 21.56
N ASP A 312 -11.28 11.29 21.05
CA ASP A 312 -11.47 11.05 19.61
C ASP A 312 -12.58 11.95 19.06
N ILE A 313 -13.72 12.04 19.76
CA ILE A 313 -14.85 12.88 19.34
C ILE A 313 -14.45 14.36 19.27
N ILE A 314 -13.67 14.84 20.24
CA ILE A 314 -13.17 16.22 20.25
C ILE A 314 -12.20 16.47 19.10
N ILE A 315 -11.23 15.59 18.89
CA ILE A 315 -10.23 15.70 17.81
C ILE A 315 -10.91 15.70 16.44
N LEU A 316 -11.85 14.80 16.23
CA LEU A 316 -12.61 14.66 14.98
C LEU A 316 -13.64 15.77 14.78
N LYS A 317 -13.85 16.65 15.78
CA LYS A 317 -14.98 17.58 15.78
C LYS A 317 -16.30 16.84 15.52
N GLY A 318 -16.47 15.68 16.14
CA GLY A 318 -17.61 14.78 15.92
C GLY A 318 -18.97 15.34 16.31
N ASP A 319 -19.00 16.48 17.01
CA ASP A 319 -20.23 17.21 17.34
C ASP A 319 -20.63 18.21 16.24
N VAL A 320 -19.79 18.45 15.24
CA VAL A 320 -20.12 19.33 14.10
C VAL A 320 -20.87 18.52 13.06
N GLU A 321 -22.12 18.87 12.82
CA GLU A 321 -22.96 18.20 11.83
C GLU A 321 -22.86 18.84 10.44
N GLU A 322 -22.58 20.13 10.36
CA GLU A 322 -22.49 20.89 9.12
C GLU A 322 -21.18 21.67 9.08
N ASP A 323 -20.26 21.28 8.19
CA ASP A 323 -18.95 21.92 8.02
C ASP A 323 -18.57 22.17 6.56
N GLU A 324 -19.47 21.96 5.61
CA GLU A 324 -19.21 22.07 4.18
C GLU A 324 -18.65 23.41 3.72
N PHE A 325 -18.91 24.47 4.44
CA PHE A 325 -18.44 25.83 4.13
C PHE A 325 -17.14 26.21 4.87
N ILE A 326 -16.66 25.34 5.75
CA ILE A 326 -15.39 25.57 6.43
C ILE A 326 -14.25 25.22 5.48
N PRO A 327 -13.31 26.15 5.17
CA PRO A 327 -12.19 25.87 4.29
C PRO A 327 -11.33 24.70 4.82
N ASP A 328 -10.83 23.89 3.91
CA ASP A 328 -9.85 22.86 4.25
C ASP A 328 -8.55 23.48 4.72
N ARG A 329 -7.83 22.82 5.63
CA ARG A 329 -6.48 23.18 6.01
C ARG A 329 -5.51 22.39 5.15
N ASP A 330 -4.31 22.92 4.93
CA ASP A 330 -3.24 22.20 4.21
C ASP A 330 -2.92 20.83 4.87
N GLU A 331 -3.07 20.73 6.19
CA GLU A 331 -2.87 19.52 6.98
C GLU A 331 -3.95 18.43 6.72
N ASP A 332 -5.14 18.84 6.30
CA ASP A 332 -6.26 17.95 6.01
C ASP A 332 -6.14 17.32 4.61
N ILE A 333 -5.22 17.79 3.79
CA ILE A 333 -5.00 17.33 2.42
C ILE A 333 -3.83 16.37 2.43
N LYS A 334 -4.14 15.07 2.33
CA LYS A 334 -3.13 14.04 2.27
C LYS A 334 -2.44 14.01 0.91
N PRO A 335 -1.10 13.75 0.87
CA PRO A 335 -0.42 13.45 -0.37
C PRO A 335 -1.04 12.19 -0.99
N ARG A 336 -1.43 12.26 -2.25
CA ARG A 336 -1.80 11.08 -3.03
C ARG A 336 -0.62 10.65 -3.88
N PHE A 337 -0.37 9.35 -3.91
CA PHE A 337 0.61 8.74 -4.80
C PHE A 337 -0.13 8.19 -6.01
N HIS A 338 0.46 8.37 -7.18
CA HIS A 338 -0.07 7.81 -8.40
C HIS A 338 0.32 6.34 -8.51
N LYS A 339 -0.65 5.46 -8.83
CA LYS A 339 -0.39 4.07 -9.19
C LYS A 339 -0.28 3.95 -10.71
N SER A 340 0.88 3.47 -11.20
CA SER A 340 1.09 3.26 -12.62
C SER A 340 0.13 2.20 -13.19
N ARG A 341 -0.34 2.43 -14.41
CA ARG A 341 -1.26 1.53 -15.10
C ARG A 341 -0.59 0.17 -15.39
N THR A 342 -1.21 -0.91 -14.93
CA THR A 342 -0.81 -2.27 -15.22
C THR A 342 -1.87 -2.94 -16.09
N HIS A 343 -1.45 -3.56 -17.19
CA HIS A 343 -2.34 -4.35 -18.03
C HIS A 343 -2.57 -5.72 -17.40
N THR A 344 -3.76 -5.90 -16.85
CA THR A 344 -4.24 -7.19 -16.36
C THR A 344 -5.26 -7.77 -17.33
N LEU A 345 -5.18 -9.07 -17.55
CA LEU A 345 -6.20 -9.78 -18.33
C LEU A 345 -7.48 -9.83 -17.51
N LYS A 346 -8.62 -9.50 -18.16
CA LYS A 346 -9.94 -9.60 -17.50
C LYS A 346 -10.24 -11.07 -17.20
N THR A 347 -9.97 -11.49 -15.97
CA THR A 347 -10.39 -12.78 -15.44
C THR A 347 -11.85 -12.69 -14.97
N ASP A 348 -12.59 -13.80 -15.08
CA ASP A 348 -13.94 -13.88 -14.51
C ASP A 348 -13.82 -13.91 -12.96
N ALA A 349 -13.85 -12.75 -12.34
CA ALA A 349 -14.02 -12.61 -10.89
C ALA A 349 -15.47 -12.84 -10.44
N ALA A 350 -16.31 -13.52 -11.24
CA ALA A 350 -17.68 -13.83 -10.92
C ALA A 350 -17.96 -15.31 -11.04
N GLN A 351 -17.41 -16.12 -10.18
CA GLN A 351 -18.06 -17.32 -9.61
C GLN A 351 -17.06 -18.18 -8.83
N GLY A 352 -17.30 -18.27 -7.57
CA GLY A 352 -16.96 -19.48 -6.82
C GLY A 352 -15.70 -19.38 -5.96
N SER A 353 -15.99 -19.08 -4.75
CA SER A 353 -15.48 -19.79 -3.56
C SER A 353 -14.16 -20.56 -3.71
N GLY A 354 -13.19 -20.14 -2.97
CA GLY A 354 -12.38 -21.09 -2.26
C GLY A 354 -10.98 -21.31 -2.81
N ASP A 355 -10.10 -20.92 -1.96
CA ASP A 355 -8.80 -21.53 -1.74
C ASP A 355 -7.65 -21.09 -2.65
N GLY A 356 -6.70 -20.47 -2.04
CA GLY A 356 -5.38 -20.27 -2.57
C GLY A 356 -4.89 -18.85 -2.39
N GLY A 357 -4.26 -18.61 -1.26
CA GLY A 357 -3.61 -17.33 -0.95
C GLY A 357 -2.79 -16.82 -2.12
N ASP A 358 -3.23 -15.70 -2.66
CA ASP A 358 -2.43 -14.88 -3.53
C ASP A 358 -1.50 -14.06 -2.62
N ILE A 359 -0.27 -14.54 -2.48
CA ILE A 359 0.82 -13.69 -2.00
C ILE A 359 1.21 -12.85 -3.22
N GLY A 360 0.33 -11.95 -3.60
CA GLY A 360 0.68 -10.80 -4.40
C GLY A 360 1.45 -9.85 -3.51
N ASP A 361 2.66 -9.52 -3.91
CA ASP A 361 3.41 -8.38 -3.44
C ASP A 361 2.58 -7.12 -3.79
N SER A 362 1.57 -6.91 -2.98
CA SER A 362 0.91 -5.63 -2.86
C SER A 362 1.55 -4.95 -1.66
N ASP A 363 2.58 -4.13 -1.93
CA ASP A 363 2.67 -2.84 -1.28
C ASP A 363 1.41 -2.02 -1.68
N ASP A 364 0.28 -2.71 -1.73
CA ASP A 364 -1.02 -2.12 -1.58
C ASP A 364 -1.16 -1.87 -0.07
N ASP A 365 -0.74 -0.68 0.34
CA ASP A 365 -1.54 0.09 1.24
C ASP A 365 -2.95 0.19 0.58
N ASP A 366 -3.63 -0.92 0.46
CA ASP A 366 -5.07 -0.95 0.54
C ASP A 366 -5.36 -0.44 1.94
N ASP A 367 -5.43 0.87 2.03
CA ASP A 367 -6.21 1.58 3.02
C ASP A 367 -7.64 1.08 2.80
N ASP A 368 -7.83 -0.15 3.28
CA ASP A 368 -9.10 -0.87 3.29
C ASP A 368 -10.01 0.04 4.07
N GLY A 369 -10.76 0.87 3.36
CA GLY A 369 -11.66 1.96 3.72
C GLY A 369 -12.28 1.99 5.11
N LEU A 370 -11.55 1.63 6.14
CA LEU A 370 -11.82 2.09 7.49
C LEU A 370 -11.80 3.61 7.42
N VAL A 371 -12.99 4.20 7.43
CA VAL A 371 -13.27 5.62 7.32
C VAL A 371 -12.07 6.41 7.80
N ASP A 372 -11.39 7.06 6.86
CA ASP A 372 -10.18 7.81 7.13
C ASP A 372 -10.47 8.90 8.17
N ASP A 373 -10.17 8.60 9.41
CA ASP A 373 -10.14 9.55 10.50
C ASP A 373 -8.89 10.40 10.38
N SER A 374 -8.83 11.21 9.31
CA SER A 374 -7.69 12.04 8.93
C SER A 374 -7.16 12.99 10.00
N ASN A 375 -7.89 13.14 11.12
CA ASN A 375 -7.49 13.95 12.26
C ASN A 375 -7.05 13.12 13.48
N LEU A 376 -7.25 11.80 13.46
CA LEU A 376 -6.61 10.89 14.37
C LEU A 376 -5.36 10.41 13.64
N SER A 377 -4.22 11.03 13.98
CA SER A 377 -2.95 10.53 13.52
C SER A 377 -2.89 9.04 13.87
N ASP A 378 -2.73 8.22 12.85
CA ASP A 378 -2.22 6.88 12.99
C ASP A 378 -3.12 5.83 13.66
N TRP A 379 -2.60 4.64 13.71
CA TRP A 379 -3.12 3.43 14.28
C TRP A 379 -3.57 3.60 15.74
N ASN A 380 -4.80 3.22 16.05
CA ASN A 380 -5.39 3.37 17.39
C ASN A 380 -6.17 2.11 17.80
N LEU A 381 -6.63 2.07 19.06
CA LEU A 381 -7.35 0.93 19.60
C LEU A 381 -8.61 0.58 18.80
N ARG A 382 -9.33 1.58 18.27
CA ARG A 382 -10.53 1.40 17.46
C ARG A 382 -10.20 0.68 16.16
N LYS A 383 -9.21 1.16 15.41
CA LYS A 383 -8.76 0.57 14.16
C LYS A 383 -8.19 -0.85 14.38
N CYS A 384 -7.33 -1.02 15.38
CA CYS A 384 -6.78 -2.33 15.72
C CYS A 384 -7.87 -3.33 16.12
N SER A 385 -8.86 -2.93 16.92
CA SER A 385 -9.97 -3.80 17.31
C SER A 385 -10.82 -4.22 16.11
N ALA A 386 -11.08 -3.31 15.18
CA ALA A 386 -11.83 -3.60 13.96
C ALA A 386 -11.05 -4.55 13.03
N ALA A 387 -9.76 -4.31 12.81
CA ALA A 387 -8.89 -5.18 12.02
C ALA A 387 -8.78 -6.58 12.64
N ALA A 388 -8.60 -6.67 13.96
CA ALA A 388 -8.57 -7.96 14.65
C ALA A 388 -9.88 -8.72 14.49
N LEU A 389 -11.03 -8.05 14.58
CA LEU A 389 -12.34 -8.68 14.36
C LEU A 389 -12.52 -9.15 12.91
N ASP A 390 -12.07 -8.39 11.93
CA ASP A 390 -12.11 -8.75 10.51
C ASP A 390 -11.34 -10.06 10.25
N ILE A 391 -10.10 -10.14 10.69
CA ILE A 391 -9.28 -11.34 10.52
C ILE A 391 -9.88 -12.53 11.31
N LEU A 392 -10.35 -12.32 12.54
CA LEU A 392 -11.03 -13.38 13.31
C LEU A 392 -12.29 -13.88 12.60
N ALA A 393 -13.06 -12.98 11.99
CA ALA A 393 -14.22 -13.36 11.19
C ALA A 393 -13.80 -14.23 9.98
N SER A 394 -12.70 -13.89 9.33
CA SER A 394 -12.14 -14.67 8.22
C SER A 394 -11.62 -16.05 8.65
N VAL A 395 -11.04 -16.17 9.85
CA VAL A 395 -10.55 -17.44 10.42
C VAL A 395 -11.67 -18.35 10.93
N PHE A 396 -12.59 -17.79 11.72
CA PHE A 396 -13.67 -18.57 12.34
C PHE A 396 -14.93 -18.66 11.48
N LYS A 397 -15.09 -17.75 10.51
CA LYS A 397 -16.24 -17.70 9.62
C LYS A 397 -17.55 -17.73 10.43
N ASP A 398 -18.50 -18.52 10.00
CA ASP A 398 -19.83 -18.59 10.64
C ASP A 398 -19.80 -19.10 12.09
N GLU A 399 -18.70 -19.71 12.56
CA GLU A 399 -18.58 -20.18 13.94
C GLU A 399 -18.59 -19.04 14.99
N ILE A 400 -18.17 -17.83 14.59
CA ILE A 400 -18.15 -16.66 15.48
C ILE A 400 -19.52 -15.99 15.60
N LEU A 401 -20.43 -16.19 14.64
CA LEU A 401 -21.74 -15.51 14.56
C LEU A 401 -22.64 -15.77 15.77
N PRO A 402 -22.78 -16.99 16.32
CA PRO A 402 -23.58 -17.20 17.52
C PRO A 402 -23.17 -16.36 18.73
N ILE A 403 -21.89 -15.99 18.79
CA ILE A 403 -21.33 -15.10 19.81
C ILE A 403 -21.59 -13.64 19.48
N LEU A 404 -21.38 -13.25 18.22
CA LEU A 404 -21.45 -11.84 17.77
C LEU A 404 -22.88 -11.34 17.62
N LEU A 405 -23.80 -12.13 17.07
CA LEU A 405 -25.16 -11.68 16.75
C LEU A 405 -25.92 -11.11 17.95
N PRO A 406 -25.89 -11.71 19.15
CA PRO A 406 -26.52 -11.12 20.32
C PRO A 406 -25.95 -9.75 20.70
N ILE A 407 -24.61 -9.61 20.62
CA ILE A 407 -23.91 -8.36 20.94
C ILE A 407 -24.23 -7.29 19.90
N LEU A 408 -24.22 -7.64 18.62
CA LEU A 408 -24.56 -6.74 17.53
C LEU A 408 -26.01 -6.27 17.61
N LYS A 409 -26.95 -7.15 17.97
CA LYS A 409 -28.33 -6.79 18.18
C LYS A 409 -28.52 -5.76 19.30
N GLU A 410 -27.80 -5.92 20.39
CA GLU A 410 -27.82 -4.97 21.50
C GLU A 410 -27.21 -3.62 21.09
N THR A 411 -26.06 -3.65 20.41
CA THR A 411 -25.33 -2.42 20.03
C THR A 411 -26.02 -1.63 18.94
N LEU A 412 -26.56 -2.27 17.90
CA LEU A 412 -27.20 -1.62 16.76
C LEU A 412 -28.47 -0.83 17.14
N PHE A 413 -29.20 -1.29 18.14
CA PHE A 413 -30.45 -0.65 18.62
C PHE A 413 -30.24 0.15 19.92
N HIS A 414 -29.02 0.44 20.28
CA HIS A 414 -28.69 1.17 21.50
C HIS A 414 -29.02 2.67 21.35
N ASP A 415 -29.52 3.29 22.44
CA ASP A 415 -29.91 4.72 22.45
C ASP A 415 -28.71 5.67 22.32
N GLN A 416 -27.53 5.25 22.81
CA GLN A 416 -26.30 6.04 22.67
C GLN A 416 -25.71 5.82 21.28
N TRP A 417 -25.58 6.91 20.54
CA TRP A 417 -25.06 6.85 19.16
C TRP A 417 -23.66 6.25 19.05
N VAL A 418 -22.77 6.47 20.04
CA VAL A 418 -21.40 5.92 20.05
C VAL A 418 -21.43 4.39 20.09
N VAL A 419 -22.37 3.80 20.83
CA VAL A 419 -22.54 2.34 20.88
C VAL A 419 -23.13 1.82 19.58
N LYS A 420 -24.15 2.48 19.05
CA LYS A 420 -24.76 2.15 17.74
C LYS A 420 -23.72 2.21 16.63
N GLU A 421 -22.91 3.25 16.62
CA GLU A 421 -21.85 3.45 15.62
C GLU A 421 -20.81 2.31 15.66
N SER A 422 -20.36 1.92 16.87
CA SER A 422 -19.44 0.77 17.00
C SER A 422 -20.04 -0.55 16.54
N GLY A 423 -21.33 -0.76 16.71
CA GLY A 423 -22.06 -1.92 16.18
C GLY A 423 -22.09 -1.95 14.65
N ILE A 424 -22.30 -0.79 14.01
CA ILE A 424 -22.27 -0.66 12.55
C ILE A 424 -20.86 -0.92 12.02
N LEU A 425 -19.82 -0.39 12.68
CA LEU A 425 -18.43 -0.70 12.35
C LEU A 425 -18.15 -2.21 12.43
N ALA A 426 -18.59 -2.86 13.50
CA ALA A 426 -18.40 -4.29 13.68
C ALA A 426 -19.09 -5.11 12.58
N LEU A 427 -20.29 -4.71 12.14
CA LEU A 427 -20.97 -5.32 11.00
C LEU A 427 -20.15 -5.23 9.71
N GLY A 428 -19.53 -4.10 9.46
CA GLY A 428 -18.64 -3.91 8.32
C GLY A 428 -17.40 -4.81 8.41
N ALA A 429 -16.80 -4.87 9.59
CA ALA A 429 -15.59 -5.68 9.82
C ALA A 429 -15.83 -7.19 9.59
N ILE A 430 -16.99 -7.73 9.94
CA ILE A 430 -17.28 -9.16 9.75
C ILE A 430 -17.84 -9.51 8.36
N ALA A 431 -18.07 -8.53 7.50
CA ALA A 431 -18.79 -8.73 6.25
C ALA A 431 -18.13 -9.78 5.35
N GLU A 432 -16.84 -9.71 5.15
CA GLU A 432 -16.10 -10.62 4.29
C GLU A 432 -16.04 -12.04 4.86
N GLY A 433 -15.56 -12.17 6.09
CA GLY A 433 -15.35 -13.48 6.71
C GLY A 433 -16.64 -14.23 7.03
N CYS A 434 -17.72 -13.54 7.35
CA CYS A 434 -18.99 -14.12 7.78
C CYS A 434 -20.12 -13.98 6.76
N MET A 435 -19.82 -13.69 5.50
CA MET A 435 -20.85 -13.40 4.49
C MET A 435 -21.91 -14.49 4.41
N SER A 436 -21.51 -15.78 4.36
CA SER A 436 -22.43 -16.90 4.24
C SER A 436 -23.44 -16.96 5.38
N GLY A 437 -22.97 -16.80 6.61
CA GLY A 437 -23.83 -16.80 7.79
C GLY A 437 -24.65 -15.53 7.97
N MET A 438 -24.22 -14.41 7.35
CA MET A 438 -24.95 -13.15 7.40
C MET A 438 -26.07 -13.06 6.37
N ILE A 439 -26.01 -13.80 5.26
CA ILE A 439 -27.02 -13.76 4.19
C ILE A 439 -28.45 -13.86 4.71
N PRO A 440 -28.81 -14.78 5.65
CA PRO A 440 -30.18 -14.85 6.17
C PRO A 440 -30.65 -13.58 6.91
N HIS A 441 -29.72 -12.76 7.40
CA HIS A 441 -30.02 -11.54 8.16
C HIS A 441 -30.02 -10.28 7.30
N LEU A 442 -29.35 -10.32 6.13
CA LEU A 442 -29.19 -9.16 5.25
C LEU A 442 -30.52 -8.57 4.73
N PRO A 443 -31.58 -9.36 4.42
CA PRO A 443 -32.86 -8.80 3.98
C PRO A 443 -33.49 -7.80 4.95
N GLU A 444 -33.27 -7.96 6.25
CA GLU A 444 -33.73 -7.01 7.28
C GLU A 444 -32.66 -5.97 7.63
N LEU A 445 -31.39 -6.38 7.61
CA LEU A 445 -30.27 -5.55 8.03
C LEU A 445 -29.94 -4.44 7.04
N ILE A 446 -29.91 -4.74 5.75
CA ILE A 446 -29.57 -3.75 4.71
C ILE A 446 -30.58 -2.58 4.70
N PRO A 447 -31.93 -2.80 4.72
CA PRO A 447 -32.86 -1.68 4.85
C PRO A 447 -32.68 -0.86 6.12
N PHE A 448 -32.34 -1.51 7.24
CA PHE A 448 -32.01 -0.82 8.49
C PHE A 448 -30.79 0.09 8.35
N LEU A 449 -29.71 -0.42 7.74
CA LEU A 449 -28.48 0.35 7.49
C LEU A 449 -28.75 1.51 6.52
N ILE A 450 -29.54 1.30 5.47
CA ILE A 450 -29.94 2.37 4.55
C ILE A 450 -30.67 3.48 5.31
N GLY A 451 -31.53 3.12 6.29
CA GLY A 451 -32.15 4.07 7.20
C GLY A 451 -31.15 4.85 8.06
N CYS A 452 -30.05 4.22 8.48
CA CYS A 452 -28.97 4.86 9.25
C CYS A 452 -28.17 5.89 8.43
N LEU A 453 -28.23 5.85 7.11
CA LEU A 453 -27.65 6.91 6.25
C LEU A 453 -28.29 8.27 6.48
N SER A 454 -29.49 8.31 7.08
CA SER A 454 -30.20 9.53 7.45
C SER A 454 -30.14 9.83 8.95
N ASP A 455 -29.22 9.20 9.68
CA ASP A 455 -29.05 9.43 11.11
C ASP A 455 -28.66 10.89 11.41
N LYS A 456 -29.04 11.38 12.57
CA LYS A 456 -28.73 12.75 13.01
C LYS A 456 -27.24 13.00 13.21
N LYS A 457 -26.49 11.94 13.55
CA LYS A 457 -25.04 12.02 13.81
C LYS A 457 -24.23 11.75 12.54
N ALA A 458 -23.37 12.71 12.15
CA ALA A 458 -22.51 12.59 10.99
C ALA A 458 -21.60 11.36 11.04
N LEU A 459 -21.04 11.05 12.21
CA LEU A 459 -20.20 9.86 12.38
C LEU A 459 -20.96 8.55 12.17
N VAL A 460 -22.24 8.50 12.51
CA VAL A 460 -23.10 7.33 12.22
C VAL A 460 -23.37 7.23 10.70
N ARG A 461 -23.71 8.34 10.04
CA ARG A 461 -23.88 8.37 8.59
C ARG A 461 -22.63 7.91 7.85
N SER A 462 -21.47 8.41 8.29
CA SER A 462 -20.17 8.09 7.69
C SER A 462 -19.84 6.59 7.77
N ILE A 463 -19.88 6.01 8.98
CA ILE A 463 -19.59 4.58 9.13
C ILE A 463 -20.60 3.69 8.43
N THR A 464 -21.84 4.13 8.32
CA THR A 464 -22.87 3.39 7.61
C THR A 464 -22.58 3.30 6.11
N CYS A 465 -22.04 4.36 5.51
CA CYS A 465 -21.57 4.33 4.11
C CYS A 465 -20.55 3.23 3.91
N TRP A 466 -19.52 3.20 4.73
CA TRP A 466 -18.48 2.18 4.67
C TRP A 466 -19.02 0.76 4.87
N THR A 467 -19.84 0.56 5.90
CA THR A 467 -20.42 -0.77 6.17
C THR A 467 -21.28 -1.27 5.01
N LEU A 468 -22.10 -0.41 4.41
CA LEU A 468 -22.91 -0.77 3.24
C LEU A 468 -22.06 -1.12 2.02
N SER A 469 -20.90 -0.46 1.83
CA SER A 469 -19.99 -0.81 0.73
C SER A 469 -19.44 -2.24 0.87
N ARG A 470 -19.21 -2.71 2.08
CA ARG A 470 -18.77 -4.09 2.36
C ARG A 470 -19.82 -5.15 2.01
N TYR A 471 -21.09 -4.79 1.90
CA TYR A 471 -22.18 -5.66 1.49
C TYR A 471 -22.67 -5.39 0.06
N ALA A 472 -21.99 -4.53 -0.69
CA ALA A 472 -22.38 -4.11 -2.03
C ALA A 472 -22.60 -5.29 -2.99
N HIS A 473 -21.73 -6.28 -2.96
CA HIS A 473 -21.82 -7.49 -3.78
C HIS A 473 -23.17 -8.21 -3.59
N TRP A 474 -23.59 -8.41 -2.33
CA TRP A 474 -24.89 -9.01 -2.03
C TRP A 474 -26.03 -8.13 -2.52
N VAL A 475 -25.97 -6.82 -2.28
CA VAL A 475 -27.01 -5.86 -2.71
C VAL A 475 -27.24 -5.91 -4.21
N VAL A 476 -26.16 -5.95 -4.99
CA VAL A 476 -26.24 -6.01 -6.46
C VAL A 476 -26.83 -7.34 -6.95
N SER A 477 -26.60 -8.45 -6.22
CA SER A 477 -27.12 -9.77 -6.56
C SER A 477 -28.65 -9.93 -6.30
N GLN A 478 -29.25 -9.00 -5.56
CA GLN A 478 -30.65 -9.03 -5.17
C GLN A 478 -31.54 -8.22 -6.14
N PRO A 479 -32.90 -8.29 -6.03
CA PRO A 479 -33.78 -7.46 -6.84
C PRO A 479 -33.47 -5.96 -6.68
N HIS A 480 -33.18 -5.27 -7.78
CA HIS A 480 -32.66 -3.89 -7.78
C HIS A 480 -33.62 -2.88 -7.15
N ASP A 481 -34.93 -3.02 -7.38
CA ASP A 481 -35.93 -2.11 -6.82
C ASP A 481 -36.00 -2.14 -5.30
N GLN A 482 -35.61 -3.27 -4.68
CA GLN A 482 -35.66 -3.45 -3.23
C GLN A 482 -34.39 -3.04 -2.50
N TYR A 483 -33.24 -3.18 -3.13
CA TYR A 483 -31.94 -3.02 -2.45
C TYR A 483 -30.99 -2.05 -3.16
N LEU A 484 -30.66 -2.30 -4.44
CA LEU A 484 -29.71 -1.47 -5.17
C LEU A 484 -30.19 -0.03 -5.33
N LYS A 485 -31.42 0.15 -5.82
CA LYS A 485 -31.99 1.48 -6.08
C LYS A 485 -32.10 2.31 -4.79
N PRO A 486 -32.68 1.80 -3.68
CA PRO A 486 -32.72 2.55 -2.42
C PRO A 486 -31.33 2.89 -1.88
N LEU A 487 -30.38 1.96 -1.95
CA LEU A 487 -29.02 2.21 -1.52
C LEU A 487 -28.36 3.31 -2.35
N MET A 488 -28.44 3.20 -3.65
CA MET A 488 -27.89 4.18 -4.59
C MET A 488 -28.48 5.58 -4.35
N GLU A 489 -29.79 5.69 -4.23
CA GLU A 489 -30.47 6.97 -3.99
C GLU A 489 -30.03 7.61 -2.68
N GLU A 490 -29.89 6.85 -1.60
CA GLU A 490 -29.44 7.37 -0.31
C GLU A 490 -27.95 7.72 -0.29
N LEU A 491 -27.09 6.92 -0.93
CA LEU A 491 -25.68 7.27 -1.07
C LEU A 491 -25.48 8.55 -1.89
N LEU A 492 -26.24 8.73 -2.97
CA LEU A 492 -26.19 9.96 -3.77
C LEU A 492 -26.63 11.19 -2.97
N LYS A 493 -27.61 11.05 -2.07
CA LYS A 493 -27.96 12.12 -1.13
C LYS A 493 -26.83 12.41 -0.16
N ARG A 494 -26.10 11.38 0.31
CA ARG A 494 -24.96 11.55 1.21
C ARG A 494 -23.72 12.12 0.51
N ILE A 495 -23.52 11.87 -0.77
CA ILE A 495 -22.52 12.59 -1.58
C ILE A 495 -22.74 14.10 -1.49
N LEU A 496 -23.99 14.56 -1.40
CA LEU A 496 -24.35 15.97 -1.24
C LEU A 496 -24.62 16.38 0.22
N ASP A 497 -24.12 15.61 1.18
CA ASP A 497 -24.28 15.90 2.61
C ASP A 497 -23.64 17.25 2.99
N ALA A 498 -24.12 17.84 4.07
CA ALA A 498 -23.56 19.07 4.62
C ALA A 498 -22.30 18.84 5.47
N ASN A 499 -21.92 17.60 5.72
CA ASN A 499 -20.72 17.23 6.45
C ASN A 499 -19.68 16.63 5.51
N LYS A 500 -18.46 17.16 5.54
CA LYS A 500 -17.37 16.77 4.63
C LYS A 500 -16.96 15.30 4.79
N ARG A 501 -16.95 14.78 6.00
CA ARG A 501 -16.60 13.37 6.27
C ARG A 501 -17.65 12.42 5.70
N VAL A 502 -18.93 12.80 5.78
CA VAL A 502 -20.01 12.03 5.15
C VAL A 502 -19.91 12.09 3.64
N GLN A 503 -19.59 13.25 3.07
CA GLN A 503 -19.33 13.40 1.63
C GLN A 503 -18.24 12.42 1.16
N GLU A 504 -17.11 12.40 1.87
CA GLU A 504 -15.97 11.53 1.58
C GLU A 504 -16.35 10.05 1.66
N ALA A 505 -16.95 9.62 2.77
CA ALA A 505 -17.38 8.25 2.98
C ALA A 505 -18.45 7.80 1.94
N ALA A 506 -19.36 8.69 1.57
CA ALA A 506 -20.38 8.40 0.56
C ALA A 506 -19.77 8.26 -0.84
N CYS A 507 -18.79 9.10 -1.21
CA CYS A 507 -18.09 8.96 -2.50
C CYS A 507 -17.32 7.64 -2.57
N SER A 508 -16.58 7.27 -1.55
CA SER A 508 -15.84 6.00 -1.51
C SER A 508 -16.78 4.80 -1.55
N ALA A 509 -17.84 4.81 -0.76
CA ALA A 509 -18.84 3.74 -0.79
C ALA A 509 -19.57 3.64 -2.14
N PHE A 510 -19.81 4.76 -2.79
CA PHE A 510 -20.44 4.79 -4.10
C PHE A 510 -19.51 4.25 -5.18
N ALA A 511 -18.22 4.58 -5.13
CA ALA A 511 -17.21 4.00 -6.02
C ALA A 511 -17.16 2.46 -5.90
N THR A 512 -17.16 1.92 -4.69
CA THR A 512 -17.25 0.47 -4.48
C THR A 512 -18.55 -0.11 -5.07
N LEU A 513 -19.68 0.56 -4.90
CA LEU A 513 -20.94 0.14 -5.50
C LEU A 513 -20.89 0.16 -7.03
N GLU A 514 -20.23 1.14 -7.62
CA GLU A 514 -20.01 1.24 -9.07
C GLU A 514 -19.22 0.04 -9.61
N GLU A 515 -18.14 -0.34 -8.95
CA GLU A 515 -17.33 -1.51 -9.30
C GLU A 515 -18.13 -2.81 -9.25
N GLU A 516 -18.94 -2.98 -8.22
CA GLU A 516 -19.76 -4.19 -8.06
C GLU A 516 -20.95 -4.23 -9.03
N ALA A 517 -21.63 -3.11 -9.24
CA ALA A 517 -22.83 -3.05 -10.06
C ALA A 517 -22.53 -2.97 -11.56
N CYS A 518 -21.38 -2.42 -11.94
CA CYS A 518 -20.99 -2.29 -13.34
C CYS A 518 -22.13 -1.74 -14.23
N THR A 519 -22.50 -2.47 -15.28
CA THR A 519 -23.55 -2.08 -16.24
C THR A 519 -24.97 -2.03 -15.66
N GLU A 520 -25.20 -2.57 -14.47
CA GLU A 520 -26.49 -2.47 -13.78
C GLU A 520 -26.86 -1.02 -13.42
N LEU A 521 -25.86 -0.12 -13.38
CA LEU A 521 -26.05 1.32 -13.14
C LEU A 521 -26.52 2.08 -14.38
N VAL A 522 -26.44 1.52 -15.58
CA VAL A 522 -26.79 2.20 -16.83
C VAL A 522 -28.17 2.85 -16.81
N PRO A 523 -29.24 2.21 -16.30
CA PRO A 523 -30.58 2.85 -16.22
C PRO A 523 -30.62 4.10 -15.35
N TYR A 524 -29.68 4.27 -14.44
CA TYR A 524 -29.62 5.38 -13.46
C TYR A 524 -28.57 6.41 -13.80
N LEU A 525 -27.84 6.24 -14.90
CA LEU A 525 -26.63 6.99 -15.24
C LEU A 525 -26.84 8.51 -15.30
N GLY A 526 -27.98 8.93 -15.85
CA GLY A 526 -28.32 10.36 -15.92
C GLY A 526 -28.48 11.00 -14.54
N PHE A 527 -29.09 10.30 -13.60
CA PHE A 527 -29.27 10.78 -12.23
C PHE A 527 -27.92 10.77 -11.46
N ILE A 528 -27.13 9.72 -11.61
CA ILE A 528 -25.78 9.62 -11.02
C ILE A 528 -24.92 10.79 -11.49
N LEU A 529 -24.84 11.03 -12.79
CA LEU A 529 -24.00 12.10 -13.36
C LEU A 529 -24.44 13.49 -12.90
N LYS A 530 -25.75 13.76 -12.81
CA LYS A 530 -26.22 15.03 -12.28
C LYS A 530 -25.79 15.28 -10.85
N THR A 531 -25.82 14.26 -10.01
CA THR A 531 -25.38 14.35 -8.62
C THR A 531 -23.87 14.57 -8.52
N LEU A 532 -23.06 13.79 -9.23
CA LEU A 532 -21.61 13.92 -9.22
C LEU A 532 -21.16 15.27 -9.77
N VAL A 533 -21.78 15.74 -10.84
CA VAL A 533 -21.48 17.06 -11.42
C VAL A 533 -21.86 18.19 -10.44
N PHE A 534 -23.00 18.07 -9.75
CA PHE A 534 -23.36 19.06 -8.73
C PHE A 534 -22.35 19.11 -7.57
N ALA A 535 -21.77 17.96 -7.22
CA ALA A 535 -20.73 17.88 -6.18
C ALA A 535 -19.50 18.73 -6.51
N PHE A 536 -19.14 18.95 -7.78
CA PHE A 536 -18.04 19.85 -8.16
C PHE A 536 -18.23 21.29 -7.67
N SER A 537 -19.46 21.74 -7.59
CA SER A 537 -19.78 23.09 -7.10
C SER A 537 -19.85 23.18 -5.58
N LYS A 538 -20.04 22.03 -4.93
CA LYS A 538 -20.29 21.94 -3.48
C LYS A 538 -19.01 21.62 -2.68
N TYR A 539 -18.14 20.79 -3.23
CA TYR A 539 -17.00 20.23 -2.50
C TYR A 539 -15.86 21.22 -2.29
N GLN A 540 -15.27 21.16 -1.11
CA GLN A 540 -13.96 21.74 -0.82
C GLN A 540 -12.85 20.88 -1.43
N HIS A 541 -11.62 21.42 -1.45
CA HIS A 541 -10.48 20.85 -2.15
C HIS A 541 -10.23 19.35 -1.84
N LYS A 542 -10.21 18.99 -0.57
CA LYS A 542 -9.99 17.60 -0.13
C LYS A 542 -10.96 16.61 -0.81
N ASN A 543 -12.24 16.91 -0.77
CA ASN A 543 -13.27 16.02 -1.28
C ASN A 543 -13.38 16.03 -2.82
N LEU A 544 -12.85 17.06 -3.49
CA LEU A 544 -12.75 17.04 -4.95
C LEU A 544 -11.84 15.92 -5.45
N LEU A 545 -10.77 15.59 -4.73
CA LEU A 545 -9.85 14.51 -5.09
C LEU A 545 -10.56 13.15 -5.11
N ILE A 546 -11.43 12.91 -4.14
CA ILE A 546 -12.24 11.68 -4.06
C ILE A 546 -13.33 11.67 -5.13
N LEU A 547 -13.87 12.83 -5.47
CA LEU A 547 -14.86 12.96 -6.53
C LEU A 547 -14.30 12.56 -7.90
N TYR A 548 -13.05 12.93 -8.22
CA TYR A 548 -12.38 12.47 -9.45
C TYR A 548 -12.27 10.94 -9.50
N ASP A 549 -11.92 10.33 -8.38
CA ASP A 549 -11.85 8.88 -8.24
C ASP A 549 -13.20 8.21 -8.51
N ALA A 550 -14.27 8.68 -7.87
CA ALA A 550 -15.63 8.18 -8.11
C ALA A 550 -16.06 8.33 -9.59
N ILE A 551 -15.73 9.42 -10.24
CA ILE A 551 -16.05 9.62 -11.67
C ILE A 551 -15.23 8.68 -12.56
N GLY A 552 -13.93 8.50 -12.26
CA GLY A 552 -13.08 7.56 -12.98
C GLY A 552 -13.59 6.12 -12.85
N THR A 553 -13.94 5.71 -11.64
CA THR A 553 -14.53 4.39 -11.36
C THR A 553 -15.86 4.19 -12.09
N LEU A 554 -16.72 5.20 -12.12
CA LEU A 554 -17.96 5.15 -12.90
C LEU A 554 -17.69 4.92 -14.38
N ALA A 555 -16.74 5.66 -14.95
CA ALA A 555 -16.36 5.53 -16.35
C ALA A 555 -15.84 4.12 -16.67
N ASP A 556 -15.00 3.56 -15.83
CA ASP A 556 -14.49 2.20 -15.98
C ASP A 556 -15.60 1.14 -15.83
N SER A 557 -16.54 1.36 -14.92
CA SER A 557 -17.63 0.41 -14.63
C SER A 557 -18.70 0.35 -15.72
N VAL A 558 -19.11 1.50 -16.26
CA VAL A 558 -20.18 1.55 -17.28
C VAL A 558 -19.63 1.59 -18.72
N GLY A 559 -18.36 1.89 -18.90
CA GLY A 559 -17.67 1.90 -20.17
C GLY A 559 -18.37 2.74 -21.25
N HIS A 560 -18.53 2.17 -22.44
CA HIS A 560 -19.08 2.85 -23.61
C HIS A 560 -20.50 3.38 -23.45
N HIS A 561 -21.26 2.92 -22.45
CA HIS A 561 -22.60 3.44 -22.14
C HIS A 561 -22.58 4.91 -21.73
N LEU A 562 -21.40 5.42 -21.31
CA LEU A 562 -21.19 6.84 -21.03
C LEU A 562 -21.08 7.68 -22.31
N ASN A 563 -20.78 7.07 -23.45
CA ASN A 563 -20.64 7.77 -24.74
C ASN A 563 -21.99 8.15 -25.36
N LYS A 564 -22.66 9.08 -24.72
CA LYS A 564 -23.91 9.71 -25.24
C LYS A 564 -23.79 11.23 -25.13
N PRO A 565 -24.27 11.99 -26.13
CA PRO A 565 -24.15 13.45 -26.13
C PRO A 565 -24.69 14.12 -24.86
N GLU A 566 -25.80 13.61 -24.32
CA GLU A 566 -26.41 14.09 -23.08
C GLU A 566 -25.49 13.95 -21.86
N TYR A 567 -24.77 12.83 -21.75
CA TYR A 567 -23.82 12.56 -20.64
C TYR A 567 -22.51 13.33 -20.81
N ILE A 568 -22.00 13.39 -22.02
CA ILE A 568 -20.80 14.15 -22.36
C ILE A 568 -20.99 15.65 -22.04
N SER A 569 -22.15 16.19 -22.39
CA SER A 569 -22.47 17.60 -22.11
C SER A 569 -22.63 17.92 -20.62
N LEU A 570 -22.92 16.92 -19.77
CA LEU A 570 -22.94 17.07 -18.32
C LEU A 570 -21.56 16.94 -17.71
N LEU A 571 -20.81 15.92 -18.12
CA LEU A 571 -19.58 15.48 -17.45
C LEU A 571 -18.35 16.33 -17.84
N MET A 572 -18.17 16.62 -19.13
CA MET A 572 -16.94 17.23 -19.63
C MET A 572 -16.74 18.69 -19.22
N PRO A 573 -17.76 19.58 -19.18
CA PRO A 573 -17.54 20.98 -18.83
C PRO A 573 -16.85 21.20 -17.47
N PRO A 574 -17.28 20.60 -16.35
CA PRO A 574 -16.60 20.78 -15.07
C PRO A 574 -15.18 20.18 -15.05
N LEU A 575 -14.95 19.05 -15.72
CA LEU A 575 -13.62 18.46 -15.82
C LEU A 575 -12.65 19.35 -16.61
N ILE A 576 -13.08 19.88 -17.73
CA ILE A 576 -12.28 20.80 -18.56
C ILE A 576 -12.05 22.12 -17.84
N GLN A 577 -13.02 22.63 -17.09
CA GLN A 577 -12.81 23.82 -16.27
C GLN A 577 -11.70 23.60 -15.24
N LYS A 578 -11.71 22.49 -14.52
CA LYS A 578 -10.63 22.13 -13.58
C LYS A 578 -9.30 21.92 -14.28
N TRP A 579 -9.28 21.26 -15.41
CA TRP A 579 -8.11 21.12 -16.27
C TRP A 579 -7.44 22.45 -16.61
N ASN A 580 -8.23 23.47 -16.96
CA ASN A 580 -7.72 24.79 -17.31
C ASN A 580 -7.28 25.62 -16.11
N MET A 581 -7.78 25.34 -14.91
CA MET A 581 -7.44 26.06 -13.67
C MET A 581 -6.15 25.60 -13.04
N LEU A 582 -5.82 24.32 -13.15
CA LEU A 582 -4.63 23.74 -12.51
C LEU A 582 -3.37 24.04 -13.34
N LYS A 583 -2.28 24.38 -12.64
CA LYS A 583 -0.97 24.58 -13.25
C LYS A 583 -0.24 23.24 -13.40
N ASP A 584 0.81 23.24 -14.22
CA ASP A 584 1.59 22.04 -14.51
C ASP A 584 2.40 21.51 -13.30
N GLU A 585 2.60 22.35 -12.28
CA GLU A 585 3.28 21.98 -11.03
C GLU A 585 2.33 21.52 -9.92
N ASP A 586 1.01 21.61 -10.14
CA ASP A 586 0.01 21.26 -9.15
C ASP A 586 -0.15 19.72 -9.05
N LYS A 587 0.07 19.16 -7.87
CA LYS A 587 -0.14 17.71 -7.63
C LYS A 587 -1.61 17.28 -7.74
N ASP A 588 -2.54 18.20 -7.67
CA ASP A 588 -3.97 17.96 -7.94
C ASP A 588 -4.25 17.55 -9.39
N LEU A 589 -3.27 17.72 -10.29
CA LEU A 589 -3.35 17.17 -11.64
C LEU A 589 -3.40 15.64 -11.62
N PHE A 590 -2.76 14.96 -10.68
CA PHE A 590 -2.69 13.49 -10.67
C PHE A 590 -4.08 12.84 -10.66
N PRO A 591 -4.95 13.08 -9.67
CA PRO A 591 -6.28 12.47 -9.68
C PRO A 591 -7.15 12.94 -10.85
N LEU A 592 -6.97 14.16 -11.34
CA LEU A 592 -7.70 14.64 -12.51
C LEU A 592 -7.25 13.92 -13.80
N LEU A 593 -5.95 13.73 -13.98
CA LEU A 593 -5.40 13.00 -15.13
C LEU A 593 -5.82 11.52 -15.14
N GLU A 594 -5.81 10.88 -13.97
CA GLU A 594 -6.33 9.52 -13.79
C GLU A 594 -7.82 9.42 -14.17
N CYS A 595 -8.63 10.34 -13.65
CA CYS A 595 -10.05 10.42 -13.99
C CYS A 595 -10.26 10.62 -15.50
N LEU A 596 -9.52 11.54 -16.13
CA LEU A 596 -9.61 11.79 -17.57
C LEU A 596 -9.16 10.59 -18.41
N SER A 597 -8.22 9.79 -17.95
CA SER A 597 -7.80 8.56 -18.61
C SER A 597 -8.97 7.56 -18.70
N SER A 598 -9.64 7.30 -17.59
CA SER A 598 -10.82 6.43 -17.55
C SER A 598 -11.97 6.99 -18.39
N VAL A 599 -12.22 8.28 -18.30
CA VAL A 599 -13.27 8.97 -19.08
C VAL A 599 -12.97 8.90 -20.59
N ALA A 600 -11.72 9.13 -21.01
CA ALA A 600 -11.34 9.06 -22.41
C ALA A 600 -11.55 7.64 -22.98
N THR A 601 -11.18 6.62 -22.23
CA THR A 601 -11.38 5.22 -22.60
C THR A 601 -12.87 4.89 -22.74
N ALA A 602 -13.70 5.36 -21.82
CA ALA A 602 -15.15 5.13 -21.83
C ALA A 602 -15.87 5.88 -22.95
N LEU A 603 -15.52 7.15 -23.17
CA LEU A 603 -16.18 7.99 -24.19
C LEU A 603 -15.75 7.62 -25.61
N GLN A 604 -14.63 6.95 -25.78
CA GLN A 604 -14.13 6.59 -27.12
C GLN A 604 -14.13 7.80 -28.08
N SER A 605 -14.77 7.68 -29.25
CA SER A 605 -14.86 8.79 -30.21
C SER A 605 -15.56 10.05 -29.65
N GLY A 606 -16.36 9.92 -28.62
CA GLY A 606 -16.98 11.07 -27.94
C GLY A 606 -15.98 12.00 -27.25
N PHE A 607 -14.76 11.56 -27.01
CA PHE A 607 -13.68 12.37 -26.43
C PHE A 607 -12.93 13.20 -27.50
N LEU A 608 -13.12 12.95 -28.76
CA LEU A 608 -12.42 13.66 -29.87
C LEU A 608 -12.43 15.20 -29.75
N PRO A 609 -13.55 15.88 -29.40
CA PRO A 609 -13.55 17.33 -29.27
C PRO A 609 -12.57 17.85 -28.19
N TYR A 610 -12.16 17.03 -27.26
CA TYR A 610 -11.33 17.39 -26.10
C TYR A 610 -9.92 16.84 -26.18
N CYS A 611 -9.62 15.96 -27.14
CA CYS A 611 -8.39 15.16 -27.14
C CYS A 611 -7.12 15.98 -27.43
N GLU A 612 -7.17 16.95 -28.32
CA GLU A 612 -5.95 17.67 -28.76
C GLU A 612 -5.29 18.48 -27.61
N PRO A 613 -6.00 19.34 -26.85
CA PRO A 613 -5.41 20.06 -25.73
C PRO A 613 -4.87 19.13 -24.64
N VAL A 614 -5.59 18.05 -24.36
CA VAL A 614 -5.20 17.05 -23.36
C VAL A 614 -3.93 16.33 -23.79
N TYR A 615 -3.89 15.85 -25.03
CA TYR A 615 -2.71 15.20 -25.61
C TYR A 615 -1.48 16.10 -25.57
N ARG A 616 -1.61 17.35 -26.04
CA ARG A 616 -0.47 18.29 -26.08
C ARG A 616 0.07 18.60 -24.71
N ARG A 617 -0.79 18.76 -23.70
CA ARG A 617 -0.35 19.00 -22.34
C ARG A 617 0.39 17.79 -21.76
N CYS A 618 -0.06 16.57 -22.02
CA CYS A 618 0.64 15.35 -21.61
C CYS A 618 2.04 15.28 -22.23
N ILE A 619 2.16 15.54 -23.54
CA ILE A 619 3.46 15.60 -24.22
C ILE A 619 4.38 16.66 -23.60
N SER A 620 3.84 17.84 -23.28
CA SER A 620 4.57 18.91 -22.63
C SER A 620 5.07 18.51 -21.22
N LEU A 621 4.23 17.90 -20.41
CA LEU A 621 4.59 17.42 -19.07
C LEU A 621 5.73 16.41 -19.13
N ILE A 622 5.66 15.44 -20.03
CA ILE A 622 6.72 14.44 -20.21
C ILE A 622 8.02 15.13 -20.63
N GLN A 623 7.97 16.02 -21.64
CA GLN A 623 9.15 16.72 -22.13
C GLN A 623 9.79 17.59 -21.05
N GLN A 624 9.01 18.30 -20.28
CA GLN A 624 9.49 19.14 -19.18
C GLN A 624 10.16 18.31 -18.09
N THR A 625 9.55 17.19 -17.68
CA THR A 625 10.09 16.30 -16.67
C THR A 625 11.41 15.68 -17.12
N LEU A 626 11.50 15.21 -18.37
CA LEU A 626 12.74 14.69 -18.95
C LEU A 626 13.83 15.74 -19.02
N ASN A 627 13.51 16.97 -19.40
CA ASN A 627 14.49 18.06 -19.44
C ASN A 627 15.00 18.41 -18.03
N GLN A 628 14.13 18.46 -17.03
CA GLN A 628 14.50 18.71 -15.64
C GLN A 628 15.39 17.58 -15.09
N ASP A 629 15.05 16.34 -15.37
CA ASP A 629 15.85 15.16 -14.98
C ASP A 629 17.26 15.20 -15.60
N LEU A 630 17.36 15.55 -16.88
CA LEU A 630 18.63 15.73 -17.56
C LEU A 630 19.49 16.82 -16.93
N VAL A 631 18.89 17.97 -16.59
CA VAL A 631 19.60 19.09 -15.93
C VAL A 631 20.06 18.68 -14.53
N ALA A 632 19.22 18.03 -13.74
CA ALA A 632 19.54 17.54 -12.41
C ALA A 632 20.69 16.50 -12.45
N THR A 633 20.69 15.60 -13.44
CA THR A 633 21.72 14.57 -13.62
C THR A 633 23.06 15.15 -14.09
N THR A 634 23.02 16.17 -14.97
CA THR A 634 24.25 16.80 -15.48
C THR A 634 24.90 17.78 -14.51
N SER A 635 24.14 18.30 -13.54
CA SER A 635 24.61 19.26 -12.54
C SER A 635 24.19 18.83 -11.11
N PRO A 636 24.71 17.71 -10.59
CA PRO A 636 24.33 17.19 -9.28
C PRO A 636 24.54 18.23 -8.17
N GLY A 637 23.51 18.42 -7.35
CA GLY A 637 23.53 19.34 -6.20
C GLY A 637 23.24 20.83 -6.51
N GLN A 638 23.06 21.21 -7.79
CA GLN A 638 22.61 22.55 -8.19
C GLN A 638 21.10 22.62 -8.47
N TYR A 639 20.52 21.51 -8.90
CA TYR A 639 19.09 21.41 -9.24
C TYR A 639 18.50 20.20 -8.55
N GLU A 640 17.26 20.35 -8.08
CA GLU A 640 16.49 19.23 -7.52
C GLU A 640 16.03 18.30 -8.66
N SER A 641 15.98 16.99 -8.35
CA SER A 641 15.40 16.02 -9.27
C SER A 641 13.90 16.28 -9.42
N PRO A 642 13.33 16.18 -10.65
CA PRO A 642 11.91 16.40 -10.85
C PRO A 642 11.08 15.30 -10.17
N ASP A 643 9.84 15.65 -9.83
CA ASP A 643 8.83 14.67 -9.45
C ASP A 643 8.37 13.93 -10.71
N LYS A 644 8.80 12.67 -10.84
CA LYS A 644 8.51 11.85 -12.03
C LYS A 644 7.06 11.39 -12.10
N ASP A 645 6.27 11.54 -11.04
CA ASP A 645 4.85 11.21 -11.06
C ASP A 645 4.09 12.01 -12.11
N PHE A 646 4.49 13.25 -12.39
CA PHE A 646 3.92 14.06 -13.49
C PHE A 646 4.07 13.38 -14.85
N MET A 647 5.21 12.75 -15.08
CA MET A 647 5.48 12.01 -16.31
C MET A 647 4.69 10.70 -16.37
N ILE A 648 4.58 9.99 -15.26
CA ILE A 648 3.85 8.72 -15.13
C ILE A 648 2.36 8.96 -15.43
N VAL A 649 1.71 9.92 -14.78
CA VAL A 649 0.29 10.24 -15.01
C VAL A 649 0.03 10.70 -16.44
N ALA A 650 0.97 11.46 -17.03
CA ALA A 650 0.86 11.89 -18.41
C ALA A 650 0.97 10.72 -19.40
N LEU A 651 1.87 9.77 -19.17
CA LEU A 651 1.99 8.54 -19.95
C LEU A 651 0.72 7.69 -19.84
N ASP A 652 0.15 7.56 -18.66
CA ASP A 652 -1.08 6.78 -18.44
C ASP A 652 -2.30 7.43 -19.11
N LEU A 653 -2.40 8.76 -19.10
CA LEU A 653 -3.46 9.45 -19.83
C LEU A 653 -3.29 9.32 -21.34
N LEU A 654 -2.08 9.38 -21.86
CA LEU A 654 -1.81 9.11 -23.29
C LEU A 654 -2.19 7.67 -23.66
N SER A 655 -1.94 6.70 -22.78
CA SER A 655 -2.38 5.31 -22.94
C SER A 655 -3.91 5.23 -23.01
N GLY A 656 -4.62 5.89 -22.10
CA GLY A 656 -6.09 5.98 -22.12
C GLY A 656 -6.64 6.63 -23.38
N LEU A 657 -5.99 7.67 -23.89
CA LEU A 657 -6.34 8.31 -25.16
C LEU A 657 -6.12 7.36 -26.36
N ALA A 658 -5.01 6.64 -26.39
CA ALA A 658 -4.72 5.67 -27.45
C ALA A 658 -5.75 4.53 -27.45
N GLU A 659 -6.09 4.00 -26.28
CA GLU A 659 -7.11 2.97 -26.14
C GLU A 659 -8.51 3.47 -26.55
N GLY A 660 -8.91 4.64 -26.09
CA GLY A 660 -10.26 5.17 -26.32
C GLY A 660 -10.46 5.66 -27.75
N LEU A 661 -9.50 6.41 -28.30
CA LEU A 661 -9.61 7.00 -29.64
C LEU A 661 -9.24 6.03 -30.76
N ASP A 662 -8.52 4.96 -30.44
CA ASP A 662 -8.01 3.99 -31.41
C ASP A 662 -7.33 4.71 -32.61
N MET A 663 -7.68 4.35 -33.83
CA MET A 663 -7.07 4.95 -35.05
C MET A 663 -7.18 6.49 -35.12
N HIS A 664 -8.11 7.11 -34.41
CA HIS A 664 -8.30 8.56 -34.42
C HIS A 664 -7.15 9.33 -33.74
N ILE A 665 -6.31 8.66 -32.95
CA ILE A 665 -5.13 9.28 -32.33
C ILE A 665 -3.99 9.52 -33.34
N GLU A 666 -4.04 8.90 -34.51
CA GLU A 666 -2.97 8.91 -35.51
C GLU A 666 -2.49 10.33 -35.86
N SER A 667 -3.43 11.25 -36.09
CA SER A 667 -3.09 12.65 -36.45
C SER A 667 -2.29 13.36 -35.37
N LEU A 668 -2.55 13.08 -34.10
CA LEU A 668 -1.82 13.61 -32.94
C LEU A 668 -0.42 13.00 -32.84
N VAL A 669 -0.32 11.69 -33.07
CA VAL A 669 0.96 10.96 -33.06
C VAL A 669 1.89 11.49 -34.16
N ILE A 670 1.39 11.71 -35.37
CA ILE A 670 2.16 12.25 -36.50
C ILE A 670 2.69 13.67 -36.19
N SER A 671 1.87 14.49 -35.52
CA SER A 671 2.20 15.89 -35.22
C SER A 671 3.05 16.11 -33.98
N SER A 672 3.49 15.04 -33.32
CA SER A 672 4.24 15.09 -32.05
C SER A 672 5.51 14.23 -32.10
N ASN A 673 6.37 14.41 -31.10
CA ASN A 673 7.59 13.61 -30.91
C ASN A 673 7.39 12.48 -29.91
N ILE A 674 6.17 11.92 -29.81
CA ILE A 674 5.84 10.90 -28.80
C ILE A 674 6.75 9.67 -28.87
N MET A 675 7.16 9.24 -30.05
CA MET A 675 8.02 8.06 -30.19
C MET A 675 9.41 8.28 -29.60
N GLN A 676 9.99 9.48 -29.78
CA GLN A 676 11.27 9.86 -29.21
C GLN A 676 11.18 9.98 -27.68
N LEU A 677 10.10 10.56 -27.16
CA LEU A 677 9.84 10.65 -25.73
C LEU A 677 9.65 9.26 -25.12
N LEU A 678 8.88 8.41 -25.78
CA LEU A 678 8.64 7.04 -25.35
C LEU A 678 9.94 6.22 -25.28
N PHE A 679 10.82 6.36 -26.28
CA PHE A 679 12.14 5.72 -26.30
C PHE A 679 12.98 6.10 -25.06
N GLN A 680 12.94 7.37 -24.64
CA GLN A 680 13.62 7.83 -23.44
C GLN A 680 12.96 7.30 -22.15
N CYS A 681 11.64 7.36 -22.07
CA CYS A 681 10.89 6.89 -20.90
C CYS A 681 11.03 5.37 -20.67
N MET A 682 11.11 4.59 -21.73
CA MET A 682 11.31 3.13 -21.65
C MET A 682 12.65 2.71 -21.02
N GLN A 683 13.60 3.62 -20.96
CA GLN A 683 14.93 3.43 -20.40
C GLN A 683 15.14 4.20 -19.09
N ASP A 684 14.09 4.76 -18.51
CA ASP A 684 14.17 5.50 -17.25
C ASP A 684 14.63 4.59 -16.10
N SER A 685 15.36 5.17 -15.15
CA SER A 685 15.81 4.45 -13.96
C SER A 685 14.65 4.05 -13.03
N MET A 686 13.55 4.82 -13.06
CA MET A 686 12.36 4.57 -12.26
C MET A 686 11.49 3.48 -12.90
N PRO A 687 11.21 2.37 -12.19
CA PRO A 687 10.42 1.26 -12.74
C PRO A 687 9.02 1.67 -13.20
N GLU A 688 8.34 2.53 -12.44
CA GLU A 688 6.98 2.99 -12.72
C GLU A 688 6.90 3.79 -14.04
N VAL A 689 7.93 4.55 -14.38
CA VAL A 689 8.02 5.24 -15.68
C VAL A 689 8.13 4.22 -16.82
N ARG A 690 8.95 3.20 -16.66
CA ARG A 690 9.07 2.11 -17.64
C ARG A 690 7.75 1.35 -17.79
N GLN A 691 7.09 1.04 -16.68
CA GLN A 691 5.78 0.36 -16.65
C GLN A 691 4.74 1.11 -17.49
N SER A 692 4.53 2.38 -17.23
CA SER A 692 3.59 3.22 -17.98
C SER A 692 4.00 3.39 -19.45
N SER A 693 5.29 3.46 -19.73
CA SER A 693 5.82 3.54 -21.09
C SER A 693 5.50 2.29 -21.92
N PHE A 694 5.61 1.11 -21.33
CA PHE A 694 5.29 -0.15 -22.01
C PHE A 694 3.78 -0.31 -22.21
N ALA A 695 2.96 0.15 -21.28
CA ALA A 695 1.52 0.22 -21.46
C ALA A 695 1.15 1.11 -22.65
N LEU A 696 1.72 2.30 -22.71
CA LEU A 696 1.50 3.23 -23.81
C LEU A 696 1.98 2.65 -25.16
N LEU A 697 3.13 2.01 -25.18
CA LEU A 697 3.66 1.38 -26.39
C LEU A 697 2.71 0.31 -26.94
N GLY A 698 2.17 -0.54 -26.06
CA GLY A 698 1.19 -1.55 -26.45
C GLY A 698 -0.10 -0.94 -27.00
N ASP A 699 -0.62 0.10 -26.37
CA ASP A 699 -1.83 0.79 -26.82
C ASP A 699 -1.60 1.53 -28.17
N LEU A 700 -0.48 2.18 -28.35
CA LEU A 700 -0.10 2.79 -29.65
C LEU A 700 0.09 1.73 -30.74
N THR A 701 0.62 0.57 -30.40
CA THR A 701 0.75 -0.56 -31.33
C THR A 701 -0.64 -1.04 -31.80
N LYS A 702 -1.61 -1.10 -30.92
CA LYS A 702 -3.00 -1.44 -31.29
C LYS A 702 -3.65 -0.35 -32.14
N ALA A 703 -3.45 0.92 -31.79
CA ALA A 703 -4.14 2.05 -32.42
C ALA A 703 -3.52 2.49 -33.76
N CYS A 704 -2.20 2.57 -33.85
CA CYS A 704 -1.49 3.14 -35.02
C CYS A 704 -0.11 2.50 -35.24
N PHE A 705 -0.07 1.20 -35.41
CA PHE A 705 1.15 0.41 -35.55
C PHE A 705 2.11 0.94 -36.64
N GLN A 706 1.60 1.47 -37.72
CA GLN A 706 2.42 2.02 -38.82
C GLN A 706 3.39 3.11 -38.37
N HIS A 707 3.09 3.83 -37.29
CA HIS A 707 3.97 4.86 -36.72
C HIS A 707 4.92 4.30 -35.67
N VAL A 708 4.60 3.14 -35.10
CA VAL A 708 5.47 2.39 -34.17
C VAL A 708 6.47 1.55 -34.92
N HIS A 709 6.08 1.01 -36.07
CA HIS A 709 6.88 0.07 -36.87
C HIS A 709 8.32 0.54 -37.18
N PRO A 710 8.58 1.82 -37.53
CA PRO A 710 9.95 2.28 -37.79
C PRO A 710 10.91 2.18 -36.62
N TYR A 711 10.37 2.12 -35.40
CA TYR A 711 11.13 2.11 -34.12
C TYR A 711 11.24 0.72 -33.47
N ILE A 712 10.66 -0.31 -34.10
CA ILE A 712 10.61 -1.66 -33.51
C ILE A 712 12.01 -2.24 -33.26
N SER A 713 12.97 -1.98 -34.16
CA SER A 713 14.36 -2.42 -33.98
C SER A 713 15.03 -1.84 -32.74
N ASP A 714 14.60 -0.67 -32.29
CA ASP A 714 15.07 -0.01 -31.06
C ASP A 714 14.25 -0.41 -29.83
N PHE A 715 12.95 -0.60 -29.99
CA PHE A 715 12.03 -0.87 -28.88
C PHE A 715 12.07 -2.31 -28.38
N LEU A 716 12.09 -3.30 -29.26
CA LEU A 716 12.05 -4.71 -28.87
C LEU A 716 13.25 -5.16 -28.01
N PRO A 717 14.49 -4.73 -28.27
CA PRO A 717 15.60 -5.02 -27.36
C PRO A 717 15.40 -4.45 -25.95
N ILE A 718 14.80 -3.26 -25.80
CA ILE A 718 14.50 -2.64 -24.51
C ILE A 718 13.43 -3.44 -23.78
N LEU A 719 12.35 -3.84 -24.47
CA LEU A 719 11.31 -4.71 -23.90
C LEU A 719 11.90 -6.03 -23.42
N GLY A 720 12.75 -6.66 -24.23
CA GLY A 720 13.42 -7.91 -23.86
C GLY A 720 14.29 -7.80 -22.62
N SER A 721 15.01 -6.70 -22.46
CA SER A 721 15.84 -6.44 -21.27
C SER A 721 15.02 -6.15 -20.00
N ASN A 722 13.74 -5.82 -20.12
CA ASN A 722 12.82 -5.57 -19.01
C ASN A 722 11.95 -6.80 -18.67
N LEU A 723 12.21 -7.95 -19.23
CA LEU A 723 11.60 -9.22 -18.83
C LEU A 723 12.26 -9.78 -17.56
N ASN A 724 12.29 -8.95 -16.51
CA ASN A 724 12.87 -9.29 -15.21
C ASN A 724 11.74 -9.40 -14.17
N PRO A 725 11.49 -10.59 -13.61
CA PRO A 725 10.43 -10.79 -12.63
C PRO A 725 10.67 -10.11 -11.28
N GLU A 726 11.82 -9.50 -11.05
CA GLU A 726 12.08 -8.64 -9.89
C GLU A 726 11.15 -7.40 -9.89
N TYR A 727 10.83 -6.89 -11.08
CA TYR A 727 9.88 -5.77 -11.27
C TYR A 727 8.62 -6.32 -11.96
N ILE A 728 7.72 -6.91 -11.17
CA ILE A 728 6.56 -7.66 -11.67
C ILE A 728 5.71 -6.85 -12.63
N SER A 729 5.31 -5.64 -12.26
CA SER A 729 4.44 -4.78 -13.06
C SER A 729 5.11 -4.30 -14.35
N VAL A 730 6.39 -3.98 -14.30
CA VAL A 730 7.19 -3.62 -15.49
C VAL A 730 7.29 -4.81 -16.43
N CYS A 731 7.63 -5.98 -15.90
CA CYS A 731 7.73 -7.24 -16.65
C CYS A 731 6.39 -7.60 -17.29
N ASN A 732 5.29 -7.43 -16.57
CA ASN A 732 3.93 -7.71 -17.05
C ASN A 732 3.58 -6.83 -18.28
N ASN A 733 3.80 -5.53 -18.19
CA ASN A 733 3.51 -4.61 -19.28
C ASN A 733 4.47 -4.80 -20.48
N ALA A 734 5.75 -5.09 -20.22
CA ALA A 734 6.70 -5.45 -21.28
C ALA A 734 6.28 -6.73 -22.02
N THR A 735 5.88 -7.75 -21.31
CA THR A 735 5.37 -9.01 -21.85
C THR A 735 4.14 -8.79 -22.72
N TRP A 736 3.17 -8.02 -22.23
CA TRP A 736 1.96 -7.69 -22.96
C TRP A 736 2.28 -6.89 -24.25
N ALA A 737 3.14 -5.87 -24.16
CA ALA A 737 3.56 -5.07 -25.31
C ALA A 737 4.26 -5.91 -26.38
N ILE A 738 5.12 -6.85 -26.00
CA ILE A 738 5.76 -7.80 -26.93
C ILE A 738 4.70 -8.62 -27.68
N GLY A 739 3.68 -9.10 -26.99
CA GLY A 739 2.57 -9.83 -27.58
C GLY A 739 1.81 -8.99 -28.62
N GLU A 740 1.47 -7.74 -28.31
CA GLU A 740 0.77 -6.84 -29.21
C GLU A 740 1.62 -6.48 -30.45
N ILE A 741 2.90 -6.18 -30.24
CA ILE A 741 3.83 -5.89 -31.34
C ILE A 741 3.98 -7.11 -32.26
N SER A 742 4.12 -8.30 -31.70
CA SER A 742 4.34 -9.53 -32.47
C SER A 742 3.16 -9.86 -33.38
N ILE A 743 1.93 -9.70 -32.89
CA ILE A 743 0.72 -9.89 -33.71
C ILE A 743 0.68 -8.92 -34.90
N LYS A 744 1.06 -7.66 -34.68
CA LYS A 744 1.08 -6.65 -35.77
C LYS A 744 2.26 -6.82 -36.73
N LEU A 745 3.41 -7.22 -36.23
CA LEU A 745 4.63 -7.41 -36.98
C LEU A 745 4.61 -8.70 -37.82
N GLY A 746 3.89 -9.73 -37.35
CA GLY A 746 3.78 -11.02 -38.05
C GLY A 746 5.12 -11.77 -38.15
N ALA A 747 5.41 -12.33 -39.31
CA ALA A 747 6.62 -13.13 -39.56
C ALA A 747 7.94 -12.34 -39.38
N ASP A 748 7.88 -11.02 -39.47
CA ASP A 748 9.03 -10.14 -39.25
C ASP A 748 9.46 -10.08 -37.75
N THR A 749 8.72 -10.73 -36.87
CA THR A 749 9.11 -10.95 -35.47
C THR A 749 10.29 -11.93 -35.32
N LYS A 750 10.55 -12.75 -36.33
CA LYS A 750 11.57 -13.81 -36.31
C LYS A 750 12.96 -13.38 -35.79
N PRO A 751 13.53 -12.23 -36.20
CA PRO A 751 14.85 -11.79 -35.70
C PRO A 751 14.89 -11.52 -34.20
N TYR A 752 13.75 -11.26 -33.61
CA TYR A 752 13.63 -10.86 -32.17
C TYR A 752 13.28 -12.02 -31.24
N ILE A 753 12.84 -13.18 -31.80
CA ILE A 753 12.50 -14.36 -30.99
C ILE A 753 13.62 -14.75 -30.03
N PRO A 754 14.91 -14.80 -30.44
CA PRO A 754 16.00 -15.14 -29.53
C PRO A 754 16.16 -14.20 -28.35
N LEU A 755 15.72 -12.94 -28.48
CA LEU A 755 15.82 -11.93 -27.41
C LEU A 755 14.75 -12.12 -26.33
N VAL A 756 13.57 -12.59 -26.71
CA VAL A 756 12.38 -12.57 -25.83
C VAL A 756 11.95 -13.95 -25.37
N LEU A 757 12.14 -14.99 -26.16
CA LEU A 757 11.61 -16.32 -25.89
C LEU A 757 12.24 -16.97 -24.64
N GLY A 758 13.55 -16.91 -24.50
CA GLY A 758 14.26 -17.45 -23.33
C GLY A 758 13.77 -16.88 -22.01
N PRO A 759 13.83 -15.55 -21.84
CA PRO A 759 13.31 -14.89 -20.63
C PRO A 759 11.83 -15.19 -20.34
N LEU A 760 10.97 -15.25 -21.36
CA LEU A 760 9.55 -15.60 -21.17
C LEU A 760 9.37 -17.04 -20.70
N ILE A 761 10.16 -17.97 -21.20
CA ILE A 761 10.16 -19.36 -20.74
C ILE A 761 10.63 -19.46 -19.28
N ASP A 762 11.65 -18.70 -18.90
CA ASP A 762 12.13 -18.67 -17.53
C ASP A 762 11.07 -18.12 -16.56
N ILE A 763 10.35 -17.07 -16.94
CA ILE A 763 9.23 -16.52 -16.18
C ILE A 763 8.12 -17.55 -15.99
N ILE A 764 7.70 -18.23 -17.09
CA ILE A 764 6.56 -19.17 -17.04
C ILE A 764 6.89 -20.44 -16.25
N LYS A 765 8.16 -20.83 -16.14
CA LYS A 765 8.62 -21.98 -15.35
C LYS A 765 8.79 -21.69 -13.87
N ASN A 766 8.93 -20.44 -13.49
CA ASN A 766 9.13 -20.08 -12.10
C ASN A 766 7.83 -20.27 -11.31
N GLN A 767 7.87 -21.09 -10.28
CA GLN A 767 6.71 -21.43 -9.44
C GLN A 767 6.18 -20.25 -8.63
N ASN A 768 7.02 -19.23 -8.42
CA ASN A 768 6.67 -18.04 -7.64
C ASN A 768 6.15 -16.89 -8.53
N THR A 769 5.98 -17.11 -9.83
CA THR A 769 5.46 -16.08 -10.74
C THR A 769 3.99 -15.80 -10.42
N PRO A 770 3.62 -14.53 -10.18
CA PRO A 770 2.24 -14.14 -9.93
C PRO A 770 1.31 -14.57 -11.07
N LYS A 771 0.07 -14.90 -10.72
CA LYS A 771 -0.93 -15.42 -11.67
C LYS A 771 -1.11 -14.53 -12.89
N THR A 772 -1.23 -13.22 -12.69
CA THR A 772 -1.41 -12.25 -13.80
C THR A 772 -0.24 -12.23 -14.78
N LEU A 773 0.99 -12.24 -14.28
CA LEU A 773 2.18 -12.31 -15.12
C LEU A 773 2.28 -13.67 -15.82
N LEU A 774 1.91 -14.75 -15.15
CA LEU A 774 1.90 -16.10 -15.73
C LEU A 774 0.92 -16.19 -16.92
N GLU A 775 -0.29 -15.65 -16.75
CA GLU A 775 -1.31 -15.60 -17.81
C GLU A 775 -0.86 -14.75 -19.00
N ASN A 776 -0.34 -13.55 -18.77
CA ASN A 776 0.21 -12.70 -19.82
C ASN A 776 1.38 -13.35 -20.56
N THR A 777 2.26 -14.00 -19.83
CA THR A 777 3.40 -14.71 -20.42
C THR A 777 2.95 -15.86 -21.30
N ALA A 778 1.96 -16.65 -20.86
CA ALA A 778 1.40 -17.74 -21.65
C ALA A 778 0.74 -17.25 -22.94
N ILE A 779 -0.02 -16.15 -22.88
CA ILE A 779 -0.60 -15.52 -24.06
C ILE A 779 0.49 -15.03 -25.02
N THR A 780 1.50 -14.36 -24.52
CA THR A 780 2.57 -13.80 -25.36
C THR A 780 3.38 -14.92 -26.03
N ILE A 781 3.73 -15.99 -25.33
CA ILE A 781 4.38 -17.15 -25.93
C ILE A 781 3.48 -17.78 -27.01
N GLY A 782 2.19 -17.94 -26.75
CA GLY A 782 1.22 -18.42 -27.73
C GLY A 782 1.16 -17.54 -28.98
N ARG A 783 1.15 -16.23 -28.81
CA ARG A 783 1.18 -15.25 -29.92
C ARG A 783 2.49 -15.29 -30.72
N LEU A 784 3.63 -15.44 -30.05
CA LEU A 784 4.91 -15.67 -30.72
C LEU A 784 4.88 -16.95 -31.58
N GLY A 785 4.29 -18.02 -31.03
CA GLY A 785 4.07 -19.26 -31.78
C GLY A 785 3.09 -19.13 -32.93
N PHE A 786 2.15 -18.21 -32.86
CA PHE A 786 1.21 -17.90 -33.92
C PHE A 786 1.92 -17.24 -35.13
N VAL A 787 2.80 -16.28 -34.89
CA VAL A 787 3.48 -15.52 -35.93
C VAL A 787 4.77 -16.21 -36.45
N CYS A 788 5.46 -16.94 -35.57
CA CYS A 788 6.72 -17.63 -35.86
C CYS A 788 6.72 -19.08 -35.31
N PRO A 789 5.82 -19.95 -35.78
CA PRO A 789 5.66 -21.28 -35.20
C PRO A 789 6.91 -22.16 -35.31
N MET A 790 7.69 -22.02 -36.40
CA MET A 790 8.91 -22.81 -36.62
C MET A 790 10.03 -22.49 -35.62
N GLU A 791 10.11 -21.25 -35.15
CA GLU A 791 11.11 -20.76 -34.24
C GLU A 791 10.76 -21.07 -32.77
N VAL A 792 9.46 -21.09 -32.44
CA VAL A 792 8.97 -21.29 -31.05
C VAL A 792 8.65 -22.75 -30.77
N ALA A 793 8.14 -23.51 -31.73
CA ALA A 793 7.75 -24.93 -31.58
C ALA A 793 8.84 -25.84 -30.98
N PRO A 794 10.15 -25.67 -31.30
CA PRO A 794 11.19 -26.49 -30.66
C PRO A 794 11.24 -26.40 -29.14
N SER A 795 10.76 -25.31 -28.56
CA SER A 795 10.71 -25.07 -27.11
C SER A 795 9.40 -25.49 -26.45
N LEU A 796 8.45 -26.03 -27.20
CA LEU A 796 7.08 -26.32 -26.74
C LEU A 796 7.05 -27.14 -25.45
N GLN A 797 7.86 -28.17 -25.32
CA GLN A 797 7.91 -29.02 -24.14
C GLN A 797 8.26 -28.26 -22.86
N GLN A 798 8.93 -27.10 -22.98
CA GLN A 798 9.38 -26.33 -21.82
C GLN A 798 8.27 -25.53 -21.16
N PHE A 799 7.17 -25.25 -21.86
CA PHE A 799 6.10 -24.37 -21.35
C PHE A 799 4.68 -24.90 -21.54
N VAL A 800 4.46 -25.99 -22.24
CA VAL A 800 3.11 -26.50 -22.53
C VAL A 800 2.33 -26.83 -21.27
N ARG A 801 3.00 -27.28 -20.21
CA ARG A 801 2.36 -27.59 -18.93
C ARG A 801 1.69 -26.36 -18.33
N GLN A 802 2.30 -25.20 -18.42
CA GLN A 802 1.81 -23.94 -17.87
C GLN A 802 0.68 -23.33 -18.71
N CYS A 803 0.39 -23.90 -19.89
CA CYS A 803 -0.76 -23.49 -20.70
C CYS A 803 -2.10 -23.72 -19.98
N SER A 804 -2.16 -24.54 -18.93
CA SER A 804 -3.32 -24.65 -18.07
C SER A 804 -3.70 -23.33 -17.39
N SER A 805 -2.76 -22.39 -17.25
CA SER A 805 -3.04 -21.03 -16.73
C SER A 805 -4.03 -20.26 -17.62
N LEU A 806 -4.08 -20.58 -18.93
CA LEU A 806 -5.02 -19.98 -19.88
C LEU A 806 -6.49 -20.33 -19.62
N ARG A 807 -6.76 -21.36 -18.83
CA ARG A 807 -8.13 -21.78 -18.47
C ARG A 807 -8.93 -20.70 -17.72
N ASN A 808 -8.25 -19.85 -16.97
CA ASN A 808 -8.86 -18.84 -16.12
C ASN A 808 -9.15 -17.53 -16.86
N ILE A 809 -8.81 -17.44 -18.15
CA ILE A 809 -8.96 -16.24 -18.94
C ILE A 809 -10.29 -16.27 -19.69
N ARG A 810 -11.01 -15.16 -19.72
CA ARG A 810 -12.21 -14.99 -20.55
C ARG A 810 -11.90 -15.24 -22.02
N ASP A 811 -12.89 -15.79 -22.74
CA ASP A 811 -12.84 -15.89 -24.18
C ASP A 811 -12.75 -14.49 -24.81
N ASN A 812 -11.60 -14.15 -25.35
CA ASN A 812 -11.29 -12.88 -26.00
C ASN A 812 -10.30 -13.08 -27.15
N GLU A 813 -9.96 -12.01 -27.86
CA GLU A 813 -9.03 -12.06 -28.98
C GLU A 813 -7.60 -12.43 -28.57
N GLU A 814 -7.18 -12.08 -27.39
CA GLU A 814 -5.85 -12.44 -26.86
C GLU A 814 -5.75 -13.94 -26.64
N LYS A 815 -6.74 -14.52 -25.98
CA LYS A 815 -6.85 -15.98 -25.80
C LYS A 815 -6.96 -16.70 -27.14
N ASP A 816 -7.76 -16.19 -28.08
CA ASP A 816 -7.92 -16.74 -29.42
C ASP A 816 -6.57 -16.82 -30.15
N SER A 817 -5.84 -15.72 -30.23
CA SER A 817 -4.52 -15.69 -30.89
C SER A 817 -3.50 -16.61 -30.22
N ALA A 818 -3.49 -16.69 -28.88
CA ALA A 818 -2.61 -17.58 -28.15
C ALA A 818 -2.90 -19.07 -28.44
N PHE A 819 -4.16 -19.46 -28.46
CA PHE A 819 -4.54 -20.85 -28.76
C PHE A 819 -4.28 -21.22 -30.22
N ARG A 820 -4.47 -20.31 -31.18
CA ARG A 820 -4.08 -20.54 -32.58
C ARG A 820 -2.59 -20.81 -32.67
N GLY A 821 -1.77 -20.04 -31.96
CA GLY A 821 -0.35 -20.26 -31.88
C GLY A 821 0.01 -21.61 -31.26
N MET A 822 -0.64 -21.99 -30.17
CA MET A 822 -0.45 -23.30 -29.56
C MET A 822 -0.78 -24.44 -30.52
N CYS A 823 -1.90 -24.35 -31.25
CA CYS A 823 -2.27 -25.34 -32.25
C CYS A 823 -1.24 -25.44 -33.38
N GLN A 824 -0.72 -24.34 -33.85
CA GLN A 824 0.33 -24.33 -34.89
C GLN A 824 1.64 -24.91 -34.37
N MET A 825 2.08 -24.55 -33.18
CA MET A 825 3.28 -25.10 -32.56
C MET A 825 3.19 -26.61 -32.37
N ILE A 826 2.05 -27.13 -31.93
CA ILE A 826 1.81 -28.57 -31.81
C ILE A 826 1.85 -29.27 -33.16
N THR A 827 1.33 -28.62 -34.21
CA THR A 827 1.40 -29.14 -35.57
C THR A 827 2.85 -29.29 -36.04
N PHE A 828 3.73 -28.33 -35.72
CA PHE A 828 5.15 -28.38 -36.08
C PHE A 828 5.99 -29.29 -35.15
N ASN A 829 5.59 -29.43 -33.90
CA ASN A 829 6.30 -30.27 -32.93
C ASN A 829 5.32 -31.10 -32.07
N PRO A 830 4.64 -32.09 -32.63
CA PRO A 830 3.70 -32.93 -31.91
C PRO A 830 4.33 -33.65 -30.70
N ALA A 831 5.59 -34.05 -30.80
CA ALA A 831 6.31 -34.74 -29.73
C ALA A 831 6.52 -33.86 -28.50
N GLY A 832 6.59 -32.54 -28.66
CA GLY A 832 6.78 -31.60 -27.55
C GLY A 832 5.60 -31.48 -26.60
N VAL A 833 4.39 -31.85 -27.02
CA VAL A 833 3.18 -31.80 -26.18
C VAL A 833 2.88 -33.11 -25.47
N VAL A 834 3.43 -34.23 -25.95
CA VAL A 834 3.10 -35.59 -25.47
C VAL A 834 3.22 -35.76 -23.95
N PRO A 835 4.33 -35.32 -23.29
CA PRO A 835 4.46 -35.54 -21.84
C PRO A 835 3.42 -34.84 -21.01
N ASP A 836 2.95 -33.67 -21.47
CA ASP A 836 2.05 -32.76 -20.74
C ASP A 836 0.74 -32.50 -21.48
N PHE A 837 0.31 -33.44 -22.35
CA PHE A 837 -0.87 -33.28 -23.18
C PHE A 837 -2.16 -33.02 -22.41
N ILE A 838 -2.27 -33.55 -21.17
CA ILE A 838 -3.43 -33.32 -20.30
C ILE A 838 -3.64 -31.81 -19.99
N PHE A 839 -2.55 -31.05 -19.87
CA PHE A 839 -2.64 -29.61 -19.60
C PHE A 839 -3.16 -28.84 -20.83
N PHE A 840 -2.81 -29.28 -22.03
CA PHE A 840 -3.39 -28.74 -23.26
C PHE A 840 -4.88 -29.09 -23.36
N CYS A 841 -5.27 -30.32 -23.03
CA CYS A 841 -6.67 -30.72 -22.98
C CYS A 841 -7.49 -29.86 -22.01
N ASP A 842 -6.96 -29.62 -20.81
CA ASP A 842 -7.58 -28.77 -19.81
C ASP A 842 -7.77 -27.32 -20.30
N ALA A 843 -6.73 -26.77 -20.93
CA ALA A 843 -6.82 -25.44 -21.53
C ALA A 843 -7.84 -25.39 -22.68
N ALA A 844 -7.85 -26.38 -23.57
CA ALA A 844 -8.84 -26.48 -24.67
C ALA A 844 -10.28 -26.59 -24.15
N ALA A 845 -10.49 -27.33 -23.07
CA ALA A 845 -11.80 -27.49 -22.42
C ALA A 845 -12.28 -26.20 -21.70
N SER A 846 -11.40 -25.25 -21.46
CA SER A 846 -11.73 -24.00 -20.77
C SER A 846 -12.56 -23.03 -21.62
N TRP A 847 -12.59 -23.20 -22.93
CA TRP A 847 -13.38 -22.36 -23.83
C TRP A 847 -14.87 -22.49 -23.59
N SER A 848 -15.59 -21.37 -23.57
CA SER A 848 -17.05 -21.35 -23.53
C SER A 848 -17.63 -21.33 -24.94
N ASN A 849 -17.08 -20.51 -25.83
CA ASN A 849 -17.56 -20.34 -27.19
C ASN A 849 -16.40 -20.00 -28.16
N PRO A 850 -15.54 -20.97 -28.53
CA PRO A 850 -14.45 -20.73 -29.46
C PRO A 850 -15.00 -20.41 -30.86
N LYS A 851 -14.29 -19.61 -31.64
CA LYS A 851 -14.62 -19.38 -33.06
C LYS A 851 -14.56 -20.70 -33.82
N SER A 852 -15.41 -20.86 -34.83
CA SER A 852 -15.59 -22.14 -35.53
C SER A 852 -14.29 -22.72 -36.11
N ASP A 853 -13.42 -21.90 -36.65
CA ASP A 853 -12.12 -22.30 -37.20
C ASP A 853 -11.13 -22.71 -36.08
N LEU A 854 -11.08 -21.98 -34.93
CA LEU A 854 -10.29 -22.39 -33.77
C LEU A 854 -10.82 -23.70 -33.19
N HIS A 855 -12.14 -23.84 -33.05
CA HIS A 855 -12.77 -25.05 -32.58
C HIS A 855 -12.35 -26.27 -33.45
N GLU A 856 -12.35 -26.11 -34.78
CA GLU A 856 -11.93 -27.17 -35.69
C GLU A 856 -10.42 -27.49 -35.54
N MET A 857 -9.58 -26.46 -35.34
CA MET A 857 -8.15 -26.69 -35.07
C MET A 857 -7.92 -27.50 -33.79
N LEU A 858 -8.60 -27.15 -32.70
CA LEU A 858 -8.52 -27.86 -31.43
C LEU A 858 -9.02 -29.30 -31.56
N LYS A 859 -10.16 -29.49 -32.23
CA LYS A 859 -10.74 -30.83 -32.48
C LYS A 859 -9.77 -31.70 -33.32
N ASN A 860 -9.17 -31.14 -34.34
CA ASN A 860 -8.22 -31.87 -35.21
C ASN A 860 -6.97 -32.33 -34.44
N ILE A 861 -6.44 -31.50 -33.52
CA ILE A 861 -5.30 -31.87 -32.69
C ILE A 861 -5.68 -32.98 -31.71
N LEU A 862 -6.79 -32.87 -31.05
CA LEU A 862 -7.26 -33.86 -30.09
C LEU A 862 -7.53 -35.23 -30.76
N HIS A 863 -8.24 -35.23 -31.90
CA HIS A 863 -8.52 -36.44 -32.67
C HIS A 863 -7.24 -37.01 -33.32
N GLY A 864 -6.33 -36.16 -33.79
CA GLY A 864 -5.04 -36.58 -34.34
C GLY A 864 -4.21 -37.29 -33.26
N PHE A 865 -4.18 -36.79 -32.07
CA PHE A 865 -3.48 -37.44 -30.94
C PHE A 865 -4.10 -38.80 -30.58
N LYS A 866 -5.43 -38.87 -30.49
CA LYS A 866 -6.16 -40.13 -30.26
C LYS A 866 -5.83 -41.19 -31.33
N THR A 867 -5.84 -40.77 -32.59
CA THR A 867 -5.53 -41.65 -33.69
C THR A 867 -4.08 -42.15 -33.65
N GLN A 868 -3.14 -41.29 -33.29
CA GLN A 868 -1.72 -41.64 -33.22
C GLN A 868 -1.37 -42.56 -32.06
N VAL A 869 -2.00 -42.40 -30.94
CA VAL A 869 -1.79 -43.23 -29.73
C VAL A 869 -2.50 -44.57 -29.83
N GLY A 870 -3.59 -44.63 -30.57
CA GLY A 870 -4.46 -45.81 -30.71
C GLY A 870 -5.51 -45.91 -29.61
N ASP A 871 -6.64 -46.56 -29.94
CA ASP A 871 -7.83 -46.57 -29.07
C ASP A 871 -7.60 -47.17 -27.67
N ASP A 872 -6.80 -48.23 -27.55
CA ASP A 872 -6.54 -48.86 -26.26
C ASP A 872 -5.67 -48.00 -25.31
N ASN A 873 -4.62 -47.40 -25.87
CA ASN A 873 -3.77 -46.47 -25.09
C ASN A 873 -4.51 -45.14 -24.78
N TRP A 874 -5.37 -44.71 -25.70
CA TRP A 874 -6.21 -43.55 -25.48
C TRP A 874 -7.16 -43.74 -24.32
N ARG A 875 -7.81 -44.91 -24.20
CA ARG A 875 -8.68 -45.22 -23.09
C ARG A 875 -7.94 -45.16 -21.76
N GLN A 876 -6.73 -45.76 -21.68
CA GLN A 876 -5.92 -45.74 -20.47
C GLN A 876 -5.51 -44.32 -20.08
N PHE A 877 -5.27 -43.45 -21.05
CA PHE A 877 -4.94 -42.03 -20.86
C PHE A 877 -6.18 -41.23 -20.44
N TYR A 878 -7.29 -41.44 -21.13
CA TYR A 878 -8.56 -40.75 -20.87
C TYR A 878 -9.16 -41.12 -19.47
N ASP A 879 -8.98 -42.32 -19.01
CA ASP A 879 -9.42 -42.78 -17.67
C ASP A 879 -8.68 -42.06 -16.53
N GLN A 880 -7.57 -41.37 -16.81
CA GLN A 880 -6.85 -40.57 -15.85
C GLN A 880 -7.37 -39.13 -15.78
N PHE A 881 -8.24 -38.70 -16.67
CA PHE A 881 -8.79 -37.34 -16.66
C PHE A 881 -9.76 -37.16 -15.49
N PRO A 882 -9.78 -35.97 -14.88
CA PRO A 882 -10.84 -35.58 -13.99
C PRO A 882 -12.22 -35.70 -14.70
N PRO A 883 -13.26 -36.21 -14.02
CA PRO A 883 -14.57 -36.43 -14.64
C PRO A 883 -15.15 -35.22 -15.37
N GLN A 884 -14.98 -34.04 -14.82
CA GLN A 884 -15.42 -32.76 -15.41
C GLN A 884 -14.68 -32.44 -16.72
N LEU A 885 -13.36 -32.69 -16.78
CA LEU A 885 -12.57 -32.50 -17.99
C LEU A 885 -13.00 -33.45 -19.10
N ALA A 886 -13.17 -34.74 -18.76
CA ALA A 886 -13.62 -35.77 -19.69
C ALA A 886 -15.00 -35.44 -20.29
N GLU A 887 -15.95 -35.02 -19.46
CA GLU A 887 -17.29 -34.61 -19.89
C GLU A 887 -17.25 -33.40 -20.85
N ARG A 888 -16.45 -32.38 -20.53
CA ARG A 888 -16.32 -31.20 -21.37
C ARG A 888 -15.66 -31.51 -22.71
N LEU A 889 -14.60 -32.31 -22.73
CA LEU A 889 -13.95 -32.73 -23.97
C LEU A 889 -14.89 -33.56 -24.87
N SER A 890 -15.67 -34.47 -24.28
CA SER A 890 -16.67 -35.24 -24.99
C SER A 890 -17.77 -34.36 -25.59
N THR A 891 -18.28 -33.40 -24.81
CA THR A 891 -19.36 -32.51 -25.23
C THR A 891 -18.90 -31.52 -26.31
N MET A 892 -17.72 -30.96 -26.18
CA MET A 892 -17.23 -29.88 -27.07
C MET A 892 -16.56 -30.44 -28.32
N TYR A 893 -15.79 -31.51 -28.22
CA TYR A 893 -14.91 -31.99 -29.29
C TYR A 893 -15.19 -33.41 -29.75
N ASP A 894 -16.23 -34.07 -29.26
CA ASP A 894 -16.60 -35.46 -29.60
C ASP A 894 -15.45 -36.48 -29.36
N ILE A 895 -14.73 -36.36 -28.25
CA ILE A 895 -13.55 -37.15 -27.99
C ILE A 895 -13.61 -37.97 -26.70
#